data_4361287052355f13f78d63005675ef35
#
_entry.id   4361287052355f13f78d63005675ef35
#
_cell.length_a   1.000
_cell.length_b   1.000
_cell.length_c   1.000
_cell.angle_alpha   90.00
_cell.angle_beta   90.00
_cell.angle_gamma   90.00
#
_symmetry.space_group_name_H-M   'P 1'
#
loop_
_entity.id
_entity.type
_entity.pdbx_description
1 polymer ?
#
loop_
_entity_poly.entity_id
_entity_poly.type
_entity_poly.pdbx_seq_one_letter_code
_entity_poly.pdbx_strand_id
1 'polypeptide(L)'
;AKVIMRGMKSIMQTSNVLYVIDGIPMHNFTSDGSMEFGSRGTTESIADMNPDDIESISVMTGAAAAALYGSDAANGAMLITTKKGKAGATQIQVSSNTEFMNPLRLPDFQTRYGTGRKGKASGSTIHSWGAPLNQAARYNYSPEDFLQTGHILTNSVTLSGGTEKNQIYFSTAAVNSKGLIPNNKYNRYNFTFRNTSNLLNDRLTLDVSGSYIIQKDRNMINQGVYSNPLVSAYPRGDDFSLVKAFERWNPARKIYEQFWPQGEGGDLRMQNPYWIAYRNPRENSRKRYMFTGGITYKITDWMNVAGRIRVDNTNSLYTEKLYATSNPTLLENSKKGKYTETRGEERQTYGDVMLNLSKTFKEKFSLDAHIGASIKDNRFDELSVYGPIAGAPNIFNVVNLDKSQKKTPKTGWHEQTQSFFYSLELGWKSQLFVTTTGRNDWASQLANSPQKSFFYPSVGVSWLPSSTFNFPEKFNYLKIRASWASVANPFPRELTIATHPYDDTISGWDDKSNYPIGQLYPERTKTWELGFDARFLHGFTLSASWYRADTYNQTFNPNLSASSGYSDIYIQTGHVRNTGVEASLGYDHQWKNWNWNSQFTFSWNKNKIIELCKEWYNPITEETITMNRLQISKLGRAKFILKEGGSMGDLYSTTDLRRDDKGNIEIDEGGNVVVEDNLPDMKLGSVFPDYNLAWRNSVSWKNLNLGFLVTARIGGIVNSLTQANMDLFGVSEATAAARDAGGALVNGRSLVNPETWYTAIASQGGIPQYYTYSATNVRLQELSLGYTIPRKWLHNICSITVSFVGRNLWMMYCKAPFDPEAVASTNNFYQGMDYFMMPSTRNLGFNINIKF
;
A
#
# COMPACT_ATOMS: atom_id res chain seq x y z
N ALA A 1 -0.23 -0.71 -4.30
CA ALA A 1 -1.16 -0.24 -3.27
C ALA A 1 -1.58 -1.43 -2.42
N LYS A 2 -1.52 -1.30 -1.10
CA LYS A 2 -1.96 -2.33 -0.16
C LYS A 2 -3.49 -2.39 -0.13
N VAL A 3 -4.04 -3.60 -0.01
CA VAL A 3 -5.50 -3.82 0.04
C VAL A 3 -5.93 -4.06 1.48
N ILE A 4 -6.89 -3.28 1.95
CA ILE A 4 -7.53 -3.45 3.27
C ILE A 4 -9.01 -3.75 3.04
N MET A 5 -9.51 -4.78 3.72
CA MET A 5 -10.92 -5.18 3.66
C MET A 5 -11.60 -4.98 5.01
N ARG A 6 -12.80 -4.34 4.99
CA ARG A 6 -13.66 -4.18 6.19
C ARG A 6 -13.00 -3.41 7.33
N GLY A 7 -12.15 -2.43 6.99
CA GLY A 7 -11.50 -1.52 7.93
C GLY A 7 -10.30 -2.11 8.67
N MET A 8 -9.66 -1.26 9.46
CA MET A 8 -8.52 -1.63 10.30
C MET A 8 -8.98 -2.38 11.54
N LYS A 9 -8.31 -3.48 11.86
CA LYS A 9 -8.70 -4.37 12.98
C LYS A 9 -7.69 -4.35 14.12
N SER A 10 -6.39 -4.22 13.84
CA SER A 10 -5.33 -4.22 14.83
C SER A 10 -4.62 -2.87 14.91
N ILE A 11 -4.19 -2.48 16.10
CA ILE A 11 -3.45 -1.25 16.34
C ILE A 11 -2.01 -1.38 15.81
N MET A 12 -1.31 -2.46 16.15
CA MET A 12 0.10 -2.65 15.77
C MET A 12 0.31 -3.57 14.58
N GLN A 13 -0.58 -4.55 14.36
CA GLN A 13 -0.42 -5.52 13.29
C GLN A 13 -0.98 -4.99 11.97
N THR A 14 -0.52 -5.57 10.87
CA THR A 14 -1.04 -5.24 9.53
C THR A 14 -2.52 -5.58 9.40
N SER A 15 -3.28 -4.69 8.75
CA SER A 15 -4.67 -4.94 8.35
C SER A 15 -4.80 -5.32 6.87
N ASN A 16 -3.67 -5.63 6.20
CA ASN A 16 -3.65 -6.01 4.78
C ASN A 16 -4.23 -7.41 4.56
N VAL A 17 -4.78 -7.62 3.37
CA VAL A 17 -5.25 -8.94 2.95
C VAL A 17 -4.08 -9.88 2.65
N LEU A 18 -4.31 -11.19 2.81
CA LEU A 18 -3.39 -12.21 2.36
C LEU A 18 -3.57 -12.50 0.87
N TYR A 19 -2.48 -12.56 0.13
CA TYR A 19 -2.49 -13.12 -1.22
C TYR A 19 -2.22 -14.63 -1.17
N VAL A 20 -3.06 -15.40 -1.86
CA VAL A 20 -2.95 -16.85 -1.94
C VAL A 20 -2.85 -17.25 -3.41
N ILE A 21 -1.74 -17.85 -3.81
CA ILE A 21 -1.50 -18.24 -5.20
C ILE A 21 -1.60 -19.78 -5.32
N ASP A 22 -2.55 -20.25 -6.11
CA ASP A 22 -2.85 -21.69 -6.31
C ASP A 22 -3.04 -22.44 -4.98
N GLY A 23 -3.70 -21.77 -4.01
CA GLY A 23 -4.00 -22.32 -2.71
C GLY A 23 -2.85 -22.26 -1.69
N ILE A 24 -1.71 -21.62 -2.02
CA ILE A 24 -0.56 -21.46 -1.12
C ILE A 24 -0.43 -19.99 -0.70
N PRO A 25 -0.40 -19.70 0.61
CA PRO A 25 -0.20 -18.36 1.14
C PRO A 25 1.13 -17.76 0.67
N MET A 26 1.11 -16.50 0.24
CA MET A 26 2.31 -15.77 -0.17
C MET A 26 2.71 -14.77 0.93
N HIS A 27 3.95 -14.81 1.36
CA HIS A 27 4.46 -13.81 2.27
C HIS A 27 4.73 -12.50 1.53
N ASN A 28 4.34 -11.37 2.14
CA ASN A 28 4.54 -10.05 1.57
C ASN A 28 5.66 -9.34 2.33
N PHE A 29 6.87 -9.42 1.80
CA PHE A 29 8.03 -8.72 2.32
C PHE A 29 8.01 -7.28 1.80
N THR A 30 7.47 -6.35 2.57
CA THR A 30 7.54 -4.92 2.25
C THR A 30 8.24 -4.19 3.37
N SER A 31 9.25 -3.42 3.01
CA SER A 31 9.90 -2.47 3.91
C SER A 31 9.50 -1.06 3.45
N ASP A 32 8.70 -0.37 4.24
CA ASP A 32 8.50 1.06 4.05
C ASP A 32 9.77 1.78 4.57
N GLY A 33 10.40 2.61 3.74
CA GLY A 33 11.53 3.43 4.14
C GLY A 33 11.11 4.52 5.12
N SER A 34 12.09 5.28 5.65
CA SER A 34 11.83 6.48 6.44
C SER A 34 10.96 7.46 5.64
N MET A 35 9.93 8.02 6.27
CA MET A 35 9.07 9.01 5.59
C MET A 35 9.84 10.25 5.14
N GLU A 36 10.80 10.72 5.91
CA GLU A 36 11.59 11.91 5.59
C GLU A 36 12.54 11.68 4.41
N PHE A 37 13.13 10.48 4.33
CA PHE A 37 14.16 10.13 3.34
C PHE A 37 13.63 9.29 2.18
N GLY A 38 12.33 9.01 2.16
CA GLY A 38 11.65 8.24 1.13
C GLY A 38 11.82 6.73 1.28
N SER A 39 11.08 5.98 0.45
CA SER A 39 11.16 4.52 0.42
C SER A 39 12.37 4.04 -0.39
N ARG A 40 12.81 2.80 -0.13
CA ARG A 40 13.81 2.12 -0.96
C ARG A 40 13.26 1.71 -2.34
N GLY A 41 11.98 2.00 -2.63
CA GLY A 41 11.33 1.63 -3.88
C GLY A 41 10.83 0.18 -3.91
N THR A 42 10.53 -0.41 -2.77
CA THR A 42 9.99 -1.77 -2.72
C THR A 42 8.53 -1.81 -3.19
N THR A 43 8.17 -2.84 -3.93
CA THR A 43 6.81 -3.14 -4.36
C THR A 43 6.26 -4.32 -3.56
N GLU A 44 4.93 -4.42 -3.41
CA GLU A 44 4.32 -5.64 -2.85
C GLU A 44 4.69 -6.86 -3.68
N SER A 45 4.90 -8.00 -3.03
CA SER A 45 5.32 -9.25 -3.66
C SER A 45 4.37 -9.73 -4.77
N ILE A 46 3.08 -9.37 -4.70
CA ILE A 46 2.09 -9.68 -5.75
C ILE A 46 2.35 -8.90 -7.05
N ALA A 47 2.93 -7.70 -6.96
CA ALA A 47 3.24 -6.88 -8.12
C ALA A 47 4.33 -7.50 -9.01
N ASP A 48 5.04 -8.50 -8.51
CA ASP A 48 6.05 -9.24 -9.27
C ASP A 48 5.43 -10.21 -10.28
N MET A 49 4.15 -10.59 -10.10
CA MET A 49 3.48 -11.51 -11.03
C MET A 49 3.17 -10.85 -12.37
N ASN A 50 3.23 -11.66 -13.44
CA ASN A 50 2.69 -11.25 -14.73
C ASN A 50 1.14 -11.37 -14.70
N PRO A 51 0.39 -10.29 -14.93
CA PRO A 51 -1.08 -10.35 -14.97
C PRO A 51 -1.64 -11.32 -16.01
N ASP A 52 -0.91 -11.54 -17.11
CA ASP A 52 -1.33 -12.47 -18.16
C ASP A 52 -1.27 -13.94 -17.73
N ASP A 53 -0.56 -14.28 -16.62
CA ASP A 53 -0.53 -15.61 -16.03
C ASP A 53 -1.73 -15.88 -15.12
N ILE A 54 -2.54 -14.88 -14.81
CA ILE A 54 -3.70 -15.01 -13.92
C ILE A 54 -4.90 -15.52 -14.73
N GLU A 55 -5.53 -16.59 -14.25
CA GLU A 55 -6.78 -17.12 -14.80
C GLU A 55 -7.99 -16.48 -14.10
N SER A 56 -7.95 -16.40 -12.76
CA SER A 56 -9.04 -15.82 -11.97
C SER A 56 -8.54 -15.25 -10.64
N ILE A 57 -9.29 -14.27 -10.13
CA ILE A 57 -9.12 -13.71 -8.78
C ILE A 57 -10.45 -13.87 -8.06
N SER A 58 -10.41 -14.51 -6.89
CA SER A 58 -11.55 -14.62 -5.98
C SER A 58 -11.23 -13.98 -4.65
N VAL A 59 -12.18 -13.28 -4.07
CA VAL A 59 -12.00 -12.55 -2.81
C VAL A 59 -12.76 -13.25 -1.70
N MET A 60 -12.05 -13.69 -0.67
CA MET A 60 -12.62 -14.18 0.57
C MET A 60 -12.58 -13.09 1.62
N THR A 61 -13.74 -12.57 1.97
CA THR A 61 -13.86 -11.53 2.99
C THR A 61 -14.02 -12.15 4.39
N GLY A 62 -13.46 -11.47 5.39
CA GLY A 62 -13.66 -11.85 6.79
C GLY A 62 -12.84 -13.03 7.28
N ALA A 63 -13.19 -13.48 8.49
CA ALA A 63 -12.42 -14.44 9.26
C ALA A 63 -12.49 -15.90 8.73
N ALA A 64 -13.46 -16.21 7.87
CA ALA A 64 -13.56 -17.55 7.27
C ALA A 64 -12.33 -17.92 6.41
N ALA A 65 -11.67 -16.93 5.80
CA ALA A 65 -10.42 -17.15 5.07
C ALA A 65 -9.28 -17.69 5.95
N ALA A 66 -9.24 -17.30 7.22
CA ALA A 66 -8.20 -17.71 8.15
C ALA A 66 -8.25 -19.19 8.51
N ALA A 67 -9.44 -19.79 8.52
CA ALA A 67 -9.57 -21.21 8.79
C ALA A 67 -8.88 -22.09 7.73
N LEU A 68 -8.79 -21.62 6.50
CA LEU A 68 -8.10 -22.33 5.42
C LEU A 68 -6.63 -21.94 5.29
N TYR A 69 -6.32 -20.63 5.38
CA TYR A 69 -5.01 -20.07 5.01
C TYR A 69 -4.18 -19.56 6.20
N GLY A 70 -4.68 -19.73 7.42
CA GLY A 70 -3.96 -19.36 8.64
C GLY A 70 -4.28 -17.94 9.12
N SER A 71 -3.63 -17.57 10.22
CA SER A 71 -3.83 -16.29 10.90
C SER A 71 -3.56 -15.07 10.00
N ASP A 72 -2.64 -15.17 9.04
CA ASP A 72 -2.34 -14.11 8.08
C ASP A 72 -3.56 -13.70 7.23
N ALA A 73 -4.55 -14.61 7.09
CA ALA A 73 -5.81 -14.35 6.39
C ALA A 73 -6.93 -13.78 7.28
N ALA A 74 -6.64 -13.40 8.53
CA ALA A 74 -7.63 -12.80 9.45
C ALA A 74 -8.31 -11.54 8.87
N ASN A 75 -7.61 -10.83 8.00
CA ASN A 75 -8.10 -9.62 7.33
C ASN A 75 -8.77 -9.90 5.98
N GLY A 76 -8.95 -11.17 5.62
CA GLY A 76 -9.42 -11.63 4.32
C GLY A 76 -8.28 -12.12 3.43
N ALA A 77 -8.63 -12.78 2.33
CA ALA A 77 -7.67 -13.30 1.36
C ALA A 77 -8.11 -13.01 -0.08
N MET A 78 -7.12 -12.73 -0.94
CA MET A 78 -7.28 -12.70 -2.39
C MET A 78 -6.70 -13.99 -2.96
N LEU A 79 -7.58 -14.85 -3.47
CA LEU A 79 -7.22 -16.12 -4.07
C LEU A 79 -6.94 -15.92 -5.55
N ILE A 80 -5.71 -16.17 -5.95
CA ILE A 80 -5.24 -16.01 -7.32
C ILE A 80 -4.99 -17.39 -7.89
N THR A 81 -5.75 -17.74 -8.92
CA THR A 81 -5.52 -18.97 -9.68
C THR A 81 -4.71 -18.65 -10.92
N THR A 82 -3.59 -19.35 -11.12
CA THR A 82 -2.75 -19.15 -12.29
C THR A 82 -3.17 -20.07 -13.43
N LYS A 83 -2.89 -19.63 -14.67
CA LYS A 83 -3.19 -20.40 -15.87
C LYS A 83 -2.43 -21.72 -15.88
N LYS A 84 -3.12 -22.75 -16.40
CA LYS A 84 -2.57 -24.09 -16.67
C LYS A 84 -2.51 -24.33 -18.17
N GLY A 85 -1.77 -25.33 -18.58
CA GLY A 85 -1.86 -25.89 -19.93
C GLY A 85 -3.29 -26.37 -20.22
N LYS A 86 -3.68 -26.35 -21.49
CA LYS A 86 -4.97 -26.87 -21.96
C LYS A 86 -4.72 -28.00 -22.94
N ALA A 87 -5.53 -29.06 -22.85
CA ALA A 87 -5.53 -30.10 -23.85
C ALA A 87 -6.02 -29.55 -25.20
N GLY A 88 -5.41 -29.99 -26.28
CA GLY A 88 -5.73 -29.60 -27.65
C GLY A 88 -4.57 -28.92 -28.37
N ALA A 89 -4.88 -28.25 -29.49
CA ALA A 89 -3.89 -27.54 -30.28
C ALA A 89 -3.18 -26.44 -29.47
N THR A 90 -1.91 -26.28 -29.73
CA THR A 90 -1.09 -25.25 -29.07
C THR A 90 -1.63 -23.87 -29.39
N GLN A 91 -1.92 -23.10 -28.37
CA GLN A 91 -2.37 -21.72 -28.44
C GLN A 91 -1.21 -20.78 -28.06
N ILE A 92 -0.94 -19.81 -28.92
CA ILE A 92 0.04 -18.78 -28.67
C ILE A 92 -0.70 -17.44 -28.54
N GLN A 93 -0.43 -16.71 -27.48
CA GLN A 93 -0.94 -15.36 -27.31
C GLN A 93 0.22 -14.40 -27.13
N VAL A 94 0.19 -13.30 -27.90
CA VAL A 94 1.13 -12.18 -27.78
C VAL A 94 0.36 -10.95 -27.33
N SER A 95 0.82 -10.29 -26.29
CA SER A 95 0.24 -9.06 -25.78
C SER A 95 1.28 -7.95 -25.74
N SER A 96 0.92 -6.77 -26.22
CA SER A 96 1.77 -5.56 -26.12
C SER A 96 0.93 -4.41 -25.63
N ASN A 97 1.33 -3.83 -24.51
CA ASN A 97 0.67 -2.66 -23.91
C ASN A 97 1.68 -1.52 -23.78
N THR A 98 1.33 -0.36 -24.32
CA THR A 98 2.11 0.88 -24.21
C THR A 98 1.27 1.93 -23.53
N GLU A 99 1.74 2.45 -22.40
CA GLU A 99 1.07 3.53 -21.66
C GLU A 99 2.00 4.73 -21.53
N PHE A 100 1.45 5.93 -21.70
CA PHE A 100 2.09 7.21 -21.44
C PHE A 100 1.53 7.80 -20.16
N MET A 101 2.42 8.27 -19.28
CA MET A 101 2.09 8.79 -17.95
C MET A 101 2.35 10.28 -17.90
N ASN A 102 1.37 11.04 -17.40
CA ASN A 102 1.51 12.45 -17.07
C ASN A 102 0.95 12.69 -15.67
N PRO A 103 1.35 13.75 -14.95
CA PRO A 103 0.70 14.08 -13.68
C PRO A 103 -0.80 14.27 -13.85
N LEU A 104 -1.59 13.72 -12.95
CA LEU A 104 -3.03 13.97 -12.89
C LEU A 104 -3.31 15.32 -12.26
N ARG A 105 -2.68 15.58 -11.11
CA ARG A 105 -2.81 16.81 -10.36
C ARG A 105 -1.51 17.14 -9.64
N LEU A 106 -1.09 18.38 -9.75
CA LEU A 106 -0.01 18.97 -8.97
C LEU A 106 -0.60 19.92 -7.94
N PRO A 107 0.10 20.25 -6.86
CA PRO A 107 -0.29 21.35 -5.97
C PRO A 107 -0.38 22.68 -6.73
N ASP A 108 -1.22 23.58 -6.24
CA ASP A 108 -1.44 24.89 -6.89
C ASP A 108 -0.31 25.87 -6.54
N PHE A 109 0.61 26.05 -7.48
CA PHE A 109 1.76 26.97 -7.35
C PHE A 109 1.44 28.37 -7.85
N GLN A 110 2.03 29.39 -7.19
CA GLN A 110 1.94 30.77 -7.63
C GLN A 110 3.04 31.13 -8.63
N THR A 111 2.76 32.09 -9.52
CA THR A 111 3.71 32.64 -10.51
C THR A 111 3.81 34.17 -10.49
N ARG A 112 3.28 34.84 -9.47
CA ARG A 112 3.13 36.28 -9.41
C ARG A 112 4.23 37.00 -8.65
N TYR A 113 4.83 36.32 -7.68
CA TYR A 113 5.82 36.92 -6.78
C TYR A 113 7.13 36.14 -6.83
N GLY A 114 8.24 36.83 -6.80
CA GLY A 114 9.57 36.24 -6.92
C GLY A 114 10.26 36.02 -5.58
N THR A 115 11.53 35.65 -5.70
CA THR A 115 12.42 35.37 -4.58
C THR A 115 12.65 36.63 -3.73
N GLY A 116 12.65 36.49 -2.42
CA GLY A 116 12.84 37.57 -1.47
C GLY A 116 12.11 37.40 -0.16
N ARG A 117 12.11 38.43 0.64
CA ARG A 117 11.38 38.55 1.90
C ARG A 117 10.78 39.95 2.08
N LYS A 118 9.69 40.08 2.84
CA LYS A 118 9.03 41.33 3.18
C LYS A 118 8.69 42.18 1.96
N GLY A 119 8.26 41.55 0.86
CA GLY A 119 7.92 42.21 -0.40
C GLY A 119 9.11 42.75 -1.19
N LYS A 120 10.34 42.47 -0.79
CA LYS A 120 11.56 42.94 -1.47
C LYS A 120 12.27 41.80 -2.17
N ALA A 121 12.67 41.99 -3.43
CA ALA A 121 13.46 41.05 -4.18
C ALA A 121 14.83 40.81 -3.53
N SER A 122 15.27 39.56 -3.44
CA SER A 122 16.59 39.17 -2.96
C SER A 122 17.00 37.85 -3.59
N GLY A 123 18.14 37.81 -4.24
CA GLY A 123 18.71 36.57 -4.83
C GLY A 123 19.45 35.68 -3.84
N SER A 124 19.56 36.05 -2.57
CA SER A 124 20.26 35.31 -1.53
C SER A 124 19.36 34.60 -0.54
N THR A 125 18.11 34.31 -0.92
CA THR A 125 17.12 33.65 -0.08
C THR A 125 16.38 32.58 -0.88
N ILE A 126 15.99 31.52 -0.19
CA ILE A 126 15.17 30.44 -0.73
C ILE A 126 13.66 30.72 -0.62
N HIS A 127 13.25 31.85 -0.04
CA HIS A 127 11.86 32.24 0.13
C HIS A 127 11.35 33.02 -1.06
N SER A 128 10.08 32.86 -1.40
CA SER A 128 9.37 33.57 -2.47
C SER A 128 8.43 34.69 -1.93
N TRP A 129 8.84 35.32 -0.84
CA TRP A 129 8.15 36.49 -0.25
C TRP A 129 8.68 37.83 -0.79
N GLY A 130 9.16 37.80 -2.04
CA GLY A 130 9.75 38.99 -2.71
C GLY A 130 8.73 39.88 -3.41
N ALA A 131 9.24 40.77 -4.26
CA ALA A 131 8.44 41.68 -5.06
C ALA A 131 7.62 40.97 -6.15
N PRO A 132 6.55 41.64 -6.67
CA PRO A 132 5.83 41.14 -7.84
C PRO A 132 6.76 40.95 -9.03
N LEU A 133 6.60 39.82 -9.73
CA LEU A 133 7.31 39.51 -10.96
C LEU A 133 6.73 40.30 -12.14
N ASN A 134 7.57 40.75 -13.06
CA ASN A 134 7.10 41.23 -14.36
C ASN A 134 6.50 40.04 -15.17
N GLN A 135 5.74 40.37 -16.22
CA GLN A 135 5.01 39.40 -16.99
C GLN A 135 5.91 38.32 -17.64
N ALA A 136 7.10 38.71 -18.09
CA ALA A 136 8.06 37.76 -18.68
C ALA A 136 8.60 36.76 -17.63
N ALA A 137 8.98 37.26 -16.45
CA ALA A 137 9.53 36.45 -15.38
C ALA A 137 8.51 35.49 -14.74
N ARG A 138 7.21 35.75 -14.86
CA ARG A 138 6.13 34.86 -14.36
C ARG A 138 6.14 33.47 -14.98
N TYR A 139 6.70 33.32 -16.16
CA TYR A 139 6.70 32.05 -16.92
C TYR A 139 8.10 31.41 -16.99
N ASN A 140 9.08 31.92 -16.24
CA ASN A 140 10.43 31.37 -16.28
C ASN A 140 10.53 29.98 -15.65
N TYR A 141 9.65 29.62 -14.73
CA TYR A 141 9.61 28.31 -14.09
C TYR A 141 8.18 27.89 -13.74
N SER A 142 7.87 26.65 -14.15
CA SER A 142 6.75 25.87 -13.61
C SER A 142 7.29 24.54 -13.05
N PRO A 143 6.74 23.98 -11.97
CA PRO A 143 7.10 22.64 -11.50
C PRO A 143 6.98 21.55 -12.55
N GLU A 144 6.08 21.74 -13.52
CA GLU A 144 5.88 20.84 -14.66
C GLU A 144 7.10 20.77 -15.57
N ASP A 145 7.95 21.83 -15.63
CA ASP A 145 9.16 21.88 -16.45
C ASP A 145 10.22 20.87 -16.04
N PHE A 146 10.19 20.40 -14.79
CA PHE A 146 11.06 19.35 -14.30
C PHE A 146 10.53 17.95 -14.69
N LEU A 147 9.22 17.81 -14.85
CA LEU A 147 8.58 16.52 -15.12
C LEU A 147 8.65 16.19 -16.61
N GLN A 148 8.78 14.90 -16.90
CA GLN A 148 8.74 14.38 -18.27
C GLN A 148 7.50 13.48 -18.44
N THR A 149 7.06 13.27 -19.68
CA THR A 149 6.10 12.21 -19.98
C THR A 149 6.76 10.86 -19.73
N GLY A 150 6.27 10.14 -18.74
CA GLY A 150 6.70 8.77 -18.48
C GLY A 150 6.06 7.79 -19.47
N HIS A 151 6.65 6.60 -19.60
CA HIS A 151 6.04 5.52 -20.39
C HIS A 151 6.28 4.15 -19.75
N ILE A 152 5.33 3.25 -19.96
CA ILE A 152 5.40 1.85 -19.57
C ILE A 152 5.15 1.02 -20.83
N LEU A 153 6.09 0.16 -21.15
CA LEU A 153 5.98 -0.83 -22.23
C LEU A 153 5.93 -2.22 -21.59
N THR A 154 4.82 -2.92 -21.78
CA THR A 154 4.64 -4.30 -21.29
C THR A 154 4.42 -5.22 -22.50
N ASN A 155 5.30 -6.18 -22.69
CA ASN A 155 5.17 -7.20 -23.72
C ASN A 155 5.12 -8.57 -23.04
N SER A 156 4.21 -9.43 -23.48
CA SER A 156 4.13 -10.80 -23.00
C SER A 156 3.84 -11.79 -24.14
N VAL A 157 4.37 -12.99 -23.98
CA VAL A 157 4.09 -14.14 -24.85
C VAL A 157 3.70 -15.29 -23.94
N THR A 158 2.54 -15.92 -24.22
CA THR A 158 2.10 -17.13 -23.53
C THR A 158 1.88 -18.26 -24.53
N LEU A 159 2.25 -19.47 -24.13
CA LEU A 159 2.06 -20.69 -24.88
C LEU A 159 1.33 -21.69 -23.99
N SER A 160 0.25 -22.26 -24.49
CA SER A 160 -0.53 -23.29 -23.79
C SER A 160 -0.90 -24.39 -24.77
N GLY A 161 -0.69 -25.66 -24.39
CA GLY A 161 -1.00 -26.80 -25.23
C GLY A 161 -0.77 -28.12 -24.53
N GLY A 162 -1.07 -29.22 -25.20
CA GLY A 162 -0.81 -30.55 -24.71
C GLY A 162 -1.92 -31.55 -25.02
N THR A 163 -1.85 -32.70 -24.35
CA THR A 163 -2.85 -33.76 -24.41
C THR A 163 -3.67 -33.81 -23.12
N GLU A 164 -4.69 -34.66 -23.05
CA GLU A 164 -5.44 -34.89 -21.81
C GLU A 164 -4.51 -35.42 -20.67
N LYS A 165 -3.44 -36.14 -21.03
CA LYS A 165 -2.50 -36.72 -20.07
C LYS A 165 -1.34 -35.77 -19.68
N ASN A 166 -0.97 -34.82 -20.54
CA ASN A 166 0.15 -33.93 -20.28
C ASN A 166 -0.13 -32.57 -20.87
N GLN A 167 -0.13 -31.54 -20.04
CA GLN A 167 -0.42 -30.16 -20.41
C GLN A 167 0.72 -29.25 -19.99
N ILE A 168 1.10 -28.35 -20.88
CA ILE A 168 2.22 -27.41 -20.69
C ILE A 168 1.69 -25.97 -20.82
N TYR A 169 2.13 -25.13 -19.92
CA TYR A 169 1.98 -23.68 -19.99
C TYR A 169 3.37 -23.05 -19.86
N PHE A 170 3.66 -22.10 -20.73
CA PHE A 170 4.87 -21.28 -20.67
C PHE A 170 4.49 -19.83 -20.89
N SER A 171 5.08 -18.92 -20.11
CA SER A 171 4.96 -17.48 -20.36
C SER A 171 6.27 -16.75 -20.15
N THR A 172 6.44 -15.67 -20.89
CA THR A 172 7.49 -14.67 -20.66
C THR A 172 6.89 -13.28 -20.77
N ALA A 173 7.30 -12.38 -19.88
CA ALA A 173 6.88 -10.98 -19.91
C ALA A 173 8.05 -10.04 -19.63
N ALA A 174 8.03 -8.89 -20.29
CA ALA A 174 8.98 -7.81 -20.09
C ALA A 174 8.21 -6.51 -19.83
N VAL A 175 8.52 -5.86 -18.72
CA VAL A 175 8.02 -4.52 -18.37
C VAL A 175 9.21 -3.58 -18.37
N ASN A 176 9.16 -2.54 -19.19
CA ASN A 176 10.18 -1.49 -19.24
C ASN A 176 9.49 -0.14 -19.05
N SER A 177 9.91 0.61 -18.05
CA SER A 177 9.29 1.89 -17.70
C SER A 177 10.32 2.97 -17.44
N LYS A 178 9.98 4.18 -17.88
CA LYS A 178 10.56 5.44 -17.42
C LYS A 178 9.47 6.24 -16.74
N GLY A 179 9.76 6.78 -15.55
CA GLY A 179 8.77 7.56 -14.79
C GLY A 179 8.71 9.03 -15.17
N LEU A 180 7.96 9.80 -14.37
CA LEU A 180 7.75 11.24 -14.55
C LEU A 180 9.00 12.09 -14.30
N ILE A 181 9.92 11.62 -13.47
CA ILE A 181 11.13 12.36 -13.13
C ILE A 181 12.32 11.88 -13.98
N PRO A 182 13.25 12.76 -14.33
CA PRO A 182 14.47 12.36 -15.00
C PRO A 182 15.22 11.24 -14.25
N ASN A 183 15.84 10.32 -14.99
CA ASN A 183 16.62 9.20 -14.45
C ASN A 183 15.82 8.19 -13.57
N ASN A 184 14.51 8.23 -13.58
CA ASN A 184 13.67 7.18 -12.98
C ASN A 184 13.45 6.05 -13.99
N LYS A 185 13.69 4.80 -13.59
CA LYS A 185 13.55 3.61 -14.44
C LYS A 185 13.03 2.42 -13.62
N TYR A 186 12.24 1.58 -14.27
CA TYR A 186 11.82 0.29 -13.75
C TYR A 186 11.81 -0.75 -14.86
N ASN A 187 12.49 -1.88 -14.64
CA ASN A 187 12.50 -3.00 -15.57
C ASN A 187 12.21 -4.29 -14.82
N ARG A 188 11.33 -5.12 -15.38
CA ARG A 188 11.00 -6.44 -14.84
C ARG A 188 10.87 -7.46 -15.96
N TYR A 189 11.44 -8.63 -15.76
CA TYR A 189 11.39 -9.76 -16.67
C TYR A 189 10.90 -10.97 -15.91
N ASN A 190 9.83 -11.60 -16.42
CA ASN A 190 9.19 -12.78 -15.85
C ASN A 190 9.34 -13.95 -16.80
N PHE A 191 9.65 -15.11 -16.25
CA PHE A 191 9.64 -16.40 -16.95
C PHE A 191 8.86 -17.39 -16.09
N THR A 192 7.79 -17.99 -16.64
CA THR A 192 6.94 -18.94 -15.93
C THR A 192 6.78 -20.19 -16.77
N PHE A 193 6.94 -21.33 -16.13
CA PHE A 193 6.69 -22.65 -16.70
C PHE A 193 5.78 -23.45 -15.77
N ARG A 194 4.81 -24.19 -16.33
CA ARG A 194 3.96 -25.13 -15.60
C ARG A 194 3.68 -26.36 -16.43
N ASN A 195 3.78 -27.51 -15.80
CA ASN A 195 3.39 -28.78 -16.36
C ASN A 195 2.40 -29.50 -15.45
N THR A 196 1.32 -29.99 -16.02
CA THR A 196 0.34 -30.85 -15.33
C THR A 196 0.28 -32.17 -16.05
N SER A 197 0.57 -33.26 -15.35
CA SER A 197 0.61 -34.63 -15.89
C SER A 197 -0.34 -35.54 -15.14
N ASN A 198 -1.21 -36.23 -15.86
CA ASN A 198 -2.10 -37.28 -15.35
C ASN A 198 -1.52 -38.66 -15.68
N LEU A 199 -1.23 -39.41 -14.63
CA LEU A 199 -0.55 -40.72 -14.68
C LEU A 199 -1.44 -41.80 -14.05
N LEU A 200 -1.06 -43.04 -14.18
CA LEU A 200 -1.73 -44.23 -13.57
C LEU A 200 -3.24 -44.24 -13.88
N ASN A 201 -3.59 -44.08 -15.16
CA ASN A 201 -5.00 -44.00 -15.59
C ASN A 201 -5.79 -42.91 -14.84
N ASP A 202 -5.27 -41.69 -14.79
CA ASP A 202 -5.84 -40.52 -14.16
C ASP A 202 -5.99 -40.58 -12.63
N ARG A 203 -5.33 -41.57 -11.99
CA ARG A 203 -5.30 -41.65 -10.53
C ARG A 203 -4.25 -40.77 -9.90
N LEU A 204 -3.19 -40.46 -10.61
CA LEU A 204 -2.10 -39.61 -10.11
C LEU A 204 -1.96 -38.35 -10.96
N THR A 205 -2.15 -37.21 -10.38
CA THR A 205 -1.89 -35.91 -11.00
C THR A 205 -0.64 -35.29 -10.40
N LEU A 206 0.32 -34.94 -11.25
CA LEU A 206 1.50 -34.15 -10.89
C LEU A 206 1.34 -32.75 -11.49
N ASP A 207 1.53 -31.70 -10.68
CA ASP A 207 1.46 -30.29 -11.10
C ASP A 207 2.74 -29.59 -10.61
N VAL A 208 3.62 -29.26 -11.54
CA VAL A 208 4.91 -28.64 -11.25
C VAL A 208 4.98 -27.29 -11.93
N SER A 209 5.34 -26.26 -11.21
CA SER A 209 5.54 -24.91 -11.76
C SER A 209 6.81 -24.26 -11.23
N GLY A 210 7.42 -23.44 -12.08
CA GLY A 210 8.57 -22.62 -11.75
C GLY A 210 8.42 -21.23 -12.34
N SER A 211 8.75 -20.21 -11.54
CA SER A 211 8.80 -18.82 -12.00
C SER A 211 10.13 -18.20 -11.62
N TYR A 212 10.73 -17.45 -12.54
CA TYR A 212 11.94 -16.68 -12.30
C TYR A 212 11.69 -15.21 -12.69
N ILE A 213 12.01 -14.30 -11.79
CA ILE A 213 11.70 -12.88 -11.93
C ILE A 213 12.98 -12.08 -11.68
N ILE A 214 13.30 -11.20 -12.62
CA ILE A 214 14.40 -10.24 -12.49
C ILE A 214 13.79 -8.84 -12.48
N GLN A 215 14.06 -8.08 -11.44
CA GLN A 215 13.63 -6.69 -11.32
C GLN A 215 14.84 -5.80 -11.10
N LYS A 216 14.86 -4.66 -11.80
CA LYS A 216 15.84 -3.59 -11.58
C LYS A 216 15.13 -2.27 -11.65
N ASP A 217 15.34 -1.43 -10.65
CA ASP A 217 14.79 -0.09 -10.64
C ASP A 217 15.82 0.95 -10.19
N ARG A 218 15.54 2.19 -10.53
CA ARG A 218 16.35 3.35 -10.17
C ARG A 218 15.44 4.51 -9.82
N ASN A 219 15.71 5.17 -8.69
CA ASN A 219 15.00 6.34 -8.20
C ASN A 219 13.48 6.14 -8.01
N MET A 220 13.08 4.97 -7.53
CA MET A 220 11.69 4.67 -7.17
C MET A 220 11.33 5.33 -5.85
N ILE A 221 11.16 6.65 -5.86
CA ILE A 221 10.81 7.46 -4.70
C ILE A 221 9.34 7.87 -4.83
N ASN A 222 8.56 7.64 -3.80
CA ASN A 222 7.15 7.99 -3.75
C ASN A 222 6.81 9.08 -2.72
N GLN A 223 7.74 9.40 -1.82
CA GLN A 223 7.56 10.39 -0.75
C GLN A 223 8.91 10.87 -0.20
N GLY A 224 8.88 11.91 0.64
CA GLY A 224 10.01 12.35 1.45
C GLY A 224 10.56 13.72 1.06
N VAL A 225 10.63 14.62 2.04
CA VAL A 225 11.04 16.02 1.83
C VAL A 225 12.49 16.17 1.35
N TYR A 226 13.35 15.22 1.70
CA TYR A 226 14.79 15.32 1.42
C TYR A 226 15.25 14.53 0.21
N SER A 227 14.46 13.60 -0.27
CA SER A 227 14.81 12.70 -1.34
C SER A 227 13.88 12.75 -2.54
N ASN A 228 12.69 13.37 -2.40
CA ASN A 228 11.80 13.60 -3.54
C ASN A 228 12.38 14.71 -4.42
N PRO A 229 12.73 14.44 -5.69
CA PRO A 229 13.26 15.46 -6.59
C PRO A 229 12.22 16.51 -7.02
N LEU A 230 10.93 16.28 -6.78
CA LEU A 230 9.92 17.33 -6.93
C LEU A 230 10.01 18.28 -5.73
N VAL A 231 10.91 19.28 -5.85
CA VAL A 231 11.16 20.25 -4.79
C VAL A 231 10.01 21.26 -4.70
N SER A 232 9.02 20.94 -3.85
CA SER A 232 7.75 21.68 -3.74
C SER A 232 7.94 23.15 -3.31
N ALA A 233 9.01 23.47 -2.59
CA ALA A 233 9.28 24.81 -2.07
C ALA A 233 10.25 25.62 -2.95
N TYR A 234 10.52 25.18 -4.18
CA TYR A 234 11.45 25.85 -5.08
C TYR A 234 11.09 27.34 -5.29
N PRO A 235 12.03 28.29 -5.15
CA PRO A 235 11.76 29.73 -5.31
C PRO A 235 11.21 30.10 -6.68
N ARG A 236 10.31 31.06 -6.72
CA ARG A 236 9.64 31.53 -7.93
C ARG A 236 10.40 32.65 -8.62
N GLY A 237 10.26 32.70 -9.94
CA GLY A 237 10.88 33.77 -10.77
C GLY A 237 12.27 33.44 -11.28
N ASP A 238 12.86 32.31 -10.88
CA ASP A 238 14.14 31.87 -11.41
C ASP A 238 14.01 31.31 -12.82
N ASP A 239 15.07 31.47 -13.62
CA ASP A 239 15.14 30.84 -14.94
C ASP A 239 15.41 29.34 -14.79
N PHE A 240 14.48 28.51 -15.29
CA PHE A 240 14.59 27.06 -15.21
C PHE A 240 15.80 26.48 -15.95
N SER A 241 16.30 27.19 -16.94
CA SER A 241 17.56 26.81 -17.64
C SER A 241 18.74 26.76 -16.67
N LEU A 242 18.79 27.65 -15.69
CA LEU A 242 19.82 27.66 -14.65
C LEU A 242 19.68 26.47 -13.69
N VAL A 243 18.46 26.03 -13.43
CA VAL A 243 18.20 24.81 -12.62
C VAL A 243 18.69 23.57 -13.34
N LYS A 244 18.52 23.50 -14.66
CA LYS A 244 19.02 22.40 -15.49
C LYS A 244 20.55 22.29 -15.50
N ALA A 245 21.24 23.40 -15.33
CA ALA A 245 22.70 23.45 -15.19
C ALA A 245 23.12 23.05 -13.76
N PHE A 246 22.65 21.90 -13.29
CA PHE A 246 22.69 21.44 -11.90
C PHE A 246 24.10 21.12 -11.36
N GLU A 247 25.13 21.13 -12.21
CA GLU A 247 26.50 20.84 -11.81
C GLU A 247 27.52 21.66 -12.55
N ARG A 248 28.67 21.94 -11.90
CA ARG A 248 29.81 22.67 -12.48
C ARG A 248 31.10 21.97 -12.10
N TRP A 249 32.04 21.91 -13.06
CA TRP A 249 33.36 21.37 -12.85
C TRP A 249 34.20 22.24 -11.90
N ASN A 250 34.71 21.60 -10.83
CA ASN A 250 35.67 22.22 -9.93
C ASN A 250 37.07 21.69 -10.25
N PRO A 251 37.97 22.48 -10.88
CA PRO A 251 39.30 22.01 -11.30
C PRO A 251 40.25 21.70 -10.13
N ALA A 252 40.05 22.38 -8.97
CA ALA A 252 40.89 22.15 -7.78
C ALA A 252 40.56 20.82 -7.12
N ARG A 253 39.29 20.42 -7.10
CA ARG A 253 38.82 19.17 -6.51
C ARG A 253 38.72 18.02 -7.53
N LYS A 254 38.79 18.33 -8.83
CA LYS A 254 38.63 17.39 -9.96
C LYS A 254 37.29 16.62 -9.87
N ILE A 255 36.22 17.29 -9.50
CA ILE A 255 34.85 16.74 -9.43
C ILE A 255 33.84 17.74 -9.97
N TYR A 256 32.68 17.26 -10.38
CA TYR A 256 31.48 18.10 -10.56
C TYR A 256 30.85 18.38 -9.21
N GLU A 257 30.54 19.65 -8.95
CA GLU A 257 29.89 20.14 -7.75
C GLU A 257 28.47 20.58 -8.06
N GLN A 258 27.56 20.41 -7.08
CA GLN A 258 26.19 20.89 -7.23
C GLN A 258 26.15 22.37 -7.50
N PHE A 259 25.42 22.76 -8.53
CA PHE A 259 25.13 24.17 -8.81
C PHE A 259 23.70 24.49 -8.41
N TRP A 260 23.51 25.61 -7.76
CA TRP A 260 22.23 26.07 -7.29
C TRP A 260 22.11 27.57 -7.56
N PRO A 261 21.08 28.05 -8.34
CA PRO A 261 20.97 29.48 -8.72
C PRO A 261 20.85 30.41 -7.54
N GLN A 262 20.29 29.93 -6.43
CA GLN A 262 20.01 30.70 -5.21
C GLN A 262 21.18 30.73 -4.21
N GLY A 263 22.39 30.38 -4.63
CA GLY A 263 23.52 30.22 -3.75
C GLY A 263 23.52 28.90 -2.99
N GLU A 264 24.29 28.78 -1.94
CA GLU A 264 24.30 27.54 -1.15
C GLU A 264 22.93 27.32 -0.50
N GLY A 265 22.21 26.35 -0.98
CA GLY A 265 20.99 25.86 -0.36
C GLY A 265 21.30 25.21 0.98
N GLY A 266 21.50 26.00 2.03
CA GLY A 266 21.73 25.52 3.38
C GLY A 266 20.54 24.72 3.94
N ASP A 267 19.38 24.85 3.34
CA ASP A 267 18.20 24.10 3.72
C ASP A 267 18.17 22.74 2.99
N LEU A 268 18.08 21.70 3.77
CA LEU A 268 18.04 20.32 3.27
C LEU A 268 16.87 20.05 2.30
N ARG A 269 15.78 20.83 2.39
CA ARG A 269 14.60 20.75 1.53
C ARG A 269 14.78 21.39 0.14
N MET A 270 15.92 22.05 -0.11
CA MET A 270 16.18 22.90 -1.29
C MET A 270 17.35 22.44 -2.13
N GLN A 271 17.60 21.14 -2.25
CA GLN A 271 18.58 20.64 -3.20
C GLN A 271 18.11 20.80 -4.65
N ASN A 272 19.04 20.97 -5.59
CA ASN A 272 18.68 21.04 -7.01
C ASN A 272 17.99 19.72 -7.44
N PRO A 273 16.78 19.77 -8.06
CA PRO A 273 16.01 18.57 -8.41
C PRO A 273 16.77 17.65 -9.37
N TYR A 274 17.55 18.19 -10.31
CA TYR A 274 18.39 17.38 -11.22
C TYR A 274 19.57 16.74 -10.49
N TRP A 275 20.14 17.43 -9.47
CA TRP A 275 21.17 16.84 -8.62
C TRP A 275 20.64 15.62 -7.87
N ILE A 276 19.46 15.74 -7.26
CA ILE A 276 18.80 14.60 -6.58
C ILE A 276 18.62 13.45 -7.58
N ALA A 277 18.09 13.71 -8.76
CA ALA A 277 17.80 12.70 -9.77
C ALA A 277 19.04 11.99 -10.34
N TYR A 278 20.15 12.73 -10.54
CA TYR A 278 21.33 12.21 -11.22
C TYR A 278 22.52 11.91 -10.30
N ARG A 279 22.63 12.62 -9.16
CA ARG A 279 23.78 12.53 -8.24
C ARG A 279 23.46 11.94 -6.87
N ASN A 280 22.17 11.65 -6.62
CA ASN A 280 21.71 10.88 -5.43
C ASN A 280 20.94 9.63 -5.87
N PRO A 281 21.47 8.80 -6.81
CA PRO A 281 20.71 7.66 -7.31
C PRO A 281 20.55 6.57 -6.26
N ARG A 282 19.34 6.01 -6.22
CA ARG A 282 18.95 4.81 -5.48
C ARG A 282 18.63 3.72 -6.48
N GLU A 283 19.25 2.56 -6.33
CA GLU A 283 19.12 1.45 -7.25
C GLU A 283 18.79 0.18 -6.49
N ASN A 284 17.76 -0.55 -6.96
CA ASN A 284 17.43 -1.89 -6.48
C ASN A 284 17.64 -2.91 -7.61
N SER A 285 18.14 -4.08 -7.23
CA SER A 285 18.16 -5.26 -8.07
C SER A 285 17.61 -6.44 -7.29
N ARG A 286 16.53 -7.05 -7.75
CA ARG A 286 15.88 -8.22 -7.12
C ARG A 286 15.87 -9.38 -8.10
N LYS A 287 16.16 -10.58 -7.59
CA LYS A 287 16.03 -11.83 -8.29
C LYS A 287 15.20 -12.77 -7.42
N ARG A 288 14.04 -13.18 -7.94
CA ARG A 288 13.11 -14.06 -7.22
C ARG A 288 12.88 -15.32 -8.02
N TYR A 289 12.89 -16.44 -7.35
CA TYR A 289 12.46 -17.70 -7.93
C TYR A 289 11.45 -18.39 -7.03
N MET A 290 10.41 -18.91 -7.64
CA MET A 290 9.35 -19.69 -7.00
C MET A 290 9.25 -21.05 -7.68
N PHE A 291 9.37 -22.11 -6.91
CA PHE A 291 9.14 -23.49 -7.38
C PHE A 291 8.00 -24.09 -6.57
N THR A 292 7.00 -24.63 -7.27
CA THR A 292 5.86 -25.31 -6.65
C THR A 292 5.75 -26.72 -7.23
N GLY A 293 5.66 -27.71 -6.37
CA GLY A 293 5.36 -29.10 -6.72
C GLY A 293 4.08 -29.53 -6.03
N GLY A 294 3.16 -30.11 -6.78
CA GLY A 294 1.91 -30.68 -6.27
C GLY A 294 1.70 -32.10 -6.75
N ILE A 295 1.23 -32.95 -5.87
CA ILE A 295 0.85 -34.34 -6.16
C ILE A 295 -0.56 -34.58 -5.62
N THR A 296 -1.43 -35.17 -6.45
CA THR A 296 -2.78 -35.59 -6.03
C THR A 296 -2.99 -37.03 -6.43
N TYR A 297 -3.32 -37.89 -5.46
CA TYR A 297 -3.61 -39.28 -5.68
C TYR A 297 -5.08 -39.59 -5.36
N LYS A 298 -5.82 -40.05 -6.35
CA LYS A 298 -7.21 -40.50 -6.20
C LYS A 298 -7.23 -41.93 -5.64
N ILE A 299 -7.64 -42.06 -4.40
CA ILE A 299 -7.81 -43.37 -3.73
C ILE A 299 -9.10 -44.05 -4.24
N THR A 300 -10.18 -43.24 -4.28
CA THR A 300 -11.48 -43.63 -4.84
C THR A 300 -12.05 -42.41 -5.62
N ASP A 301 -13.21 -42.58 -6.27
CA ASP A 301 -13.87 -41.46 -6.99
C ASP A 301 -14.33 -40.32 -6.06
N TRP A 302 -14.48 -40.57 -4.76
CA TRP A 302 -14.93 -39.62 -3.77
C TRP A 302 -13.86 -39.26 -2.74
N MET A 303 -12.62 -39.78 -2.84
CA MET A 303 -11.55 -39.57 -1.89
C MET A 303 -10.21 -39.42 -2.59
N ASN A 304 -9.48 -38.34 -2.32
CA ASN A 304 -8.11 -38.18 -2.77
C ASN A 304 -7.22 -37.60 -1.67
N VAL A 305 -5.92 -37.84 -1.79
CA VAL A 305 -4.86 -37.22 -0.99
C VAL A 305 -4.07 -36.29 -1.89
N ALA A 306 -3.87 -35.04 -1.45
CA ALA A 306 -3.06 -34.04 -2.13
C ALA A 306 -1.91 -33.58 -1.23
N GLY A 307 -0.73 -33.41 -1.80
CA GLY A 307 0.42 -32.83 -1.14
C GLY A 307 1.01 -31.72 -1.99
N ARG A 308 1.46 -30.62 -1.38
CA ARG A 308 2.08 -29.49 -2.08
C ARG A 308 3.31 -29.02 -1.33
N ILE A 309 4.28 -28.55 -2.10
CA ILE A 309 5.46 -27.85 -1.58
C ILE A 309 5.74 -26.63 -2.44
N ARG A 310 6.12 -25.52 -1.81
CA ARG A 310 6.62 -24.32 -2.49
C ARG A 310 7.87 -23.81 -1.81
N VAL A 311 8.85 -23.43 -2.62
CA VAL A 311 10.00 -22.63 -2.21
C VAL A 311 9.95 -21.31 -2.97
N ASP A 312 9.93 -20.21 -2.25
CA ASP A 312 9.95 -18.84 -2.76
C ASP A 312 11.14 -18.12 -2.15
N ASN A 313 12.08 -17.72 -2.98
CA ASN A 313 13.30 -17.06 -2.53
C ASN A 313 13.53 -15.78 -3.32
N THR A 314 13.86 -14.69 -2.61
CA THR A 314 14.18 -13.39 -3.17
C THR A 314 15.55 -12.95 -2.68
N ASN A 315 16.46 -12.67 -3.61
CA ASN A 315 17.73 -12.03 -3.34
C ASN A 315 17.67 -10.56 -3.80
N SER A 316 18.03 -9.63 -2.93
CA SER A 316 17.99 -8.20 -3.18
C SER A 316 19.36 -7.55 -2.99
N LEU A 317 19.63 -6.53 -3.80
CA LEU A 317 20.75 -5.62 -3.67
C LEU A 317 20.23 -4.20 -3.81
N TYR A 318 20.36 -3.41 -2.76
CA TYR A 318 20.09 -1.98 -2.76
C TYR A 318 21.38 -1.20 -2.68
N THR A 319 21.50 -0.14 -3.49
CA THR A 319 22.60 0.81 -3.39
C THR A 319 22.10 2.25 -3.40
N GLU A 320 22.69 3.08 -2.56
CA GLU A 320 22.49 4.54 -2.56
C GLU A 320 23.84 5.24 -2.67
N LYS A 321 23.93 6.18 -3.61
CA LYS A 321 25.14 6.95 -3.88
C LYS A 321 24.83 8.43 -3.69
N LEU A 322 25.36 9.04 -2.67
CA LEU A 322 25.27 10.49 -2.47
C LEU A 322 26.61 11.12 -2.84
N TYR A 323 26.59 11.89 -3.93
CA TYR A 323 27.82 12.52 -4.44
C TYR A 323 28.31 13.65 -3.55
N ALA A 324 29.61 13.90 -3.60
CA ALA A 324 30.24 15.04 -2.96
C ALA A 324 29.51 16.33 -3.35
N THR A 325 29.33 17.23 -2.40
CA THR A 325 28.53 18.48 -2.51
C THR A 325 27.00 18.33 -2.47
N SER A 326 26.47 17.12 -2.28
CA SER A 326 25.12 17.00 -1.72
C SER A 326 25.06 17.64 -0.33
N ASN A 327 23.85 17.86 0.19
CA ASN A 327 23.70 18.52 1.49
C ASN A 327 24.58 17.87 2.60
N PRO A 328 25.34 18.65 3.38
CA PRO A 328 26.27 18.12 4.39
C PRO A 328 25.61 17.18 5.41
N THR A 329 24.35 17.44 5.81
CA THR A 329 23.61 16.59 6.73
C THR A 329 23.40 15.17 6.16
N LEU A 330 23.05 15.07 4.87
CA LEU A 330 22.90 13.78 4.19
C LEU A 330 24.21 13.03 4.05
N LEU A 331 25.30 13.75 3.94
CA LEU A 331 26.66 13.21 3.77
C LEU A 331 27.35 12.89 5.12
N GLU A 332 26.67 13.09 6.27
CA GLU A 332 27.33 13.01 7.60
C GLU A 332 28.59 13.90 7.65
N ASN A 333 28.48 15.12 7.10
CA ASN A 333 29.54 16.11 6.95
C ASN A 333 30.74 15.71 6.07
N SER A 334 30.65 14.60 5.31
CA SER A 334 31.70 14.23 4.35
C SER A 334 31.76 15.20 3.19
N LYS A 335 32.94 15.62 2.81
CA LYS A 335 33.19 16.41 1.59
C LYS A 335 33.39 15.54 0.34
N LYS A 336 33.34 14.21 0.46
CA LYS A 336 33.71 13.26 -0.60
C LYS A 336 32.57 12.37 -1.08
N GLY A 337 31.38 12.44 -0.42
CA GLY A 337 30.21 11.64 -0.71
C GLY A 337 29.92 10.60 0.35
N LYS A 338 28.82 9.88 0.20
CA LYS A 338 28.39 8.78 1.06
C LYS A 338 27.89 7.61 0.23
N TYR A 339 28.11 6.39 0.70
CA TYR A 339 27.70 5.18 0.01
C TYR A 339 26.96 4.23 0.96
N THR A 340 25.89 3.62 0.47
CA THR A 340 25.14 2.55 1.11
C THR A 340 25.03 1.36 0.17
N GLU A 341 25.34 0.17 0.67
CA GLU A 341 25.06 -1.11 0.01
C GLU A 341 24.36 -2.03 0.99
N THR A 342 23.19 -2.55 0.60
CA THR A 342 22.41 -3.49 1.40
C THR A 342 22.10 -4.74 0.59
N ARG A 343 22.41 -5.90 1.15
CA ARG A 343 22.11 -7.22 0.56
C ARG A 343 21.16 -7.97 1.46
N GLY A 344 20.05 -8.42 0.89
CA GLY A 344 19.02 -9.16 1.61
C GLY A 344 18.68 -10.46 0.91
N GLU A 345 18.35 -11.46 1.71
CA GLU A 345 17.74 -12.71 1.28
C GLU A 345 16.44 -12.93 2.06
N GLU A 346 15.38 -13.21 1.34
CA GLU A 346 14.05 -13.53 1.88
C GLU A 346 13.64 -14.90 1.35
N ARG A 347 13.30 -15.83 2.23
CA ARG A 347 12.92 -17.18 1.85
C ARG A 347 11.68 -17.65 2.58
N GLN A 348 10.70 -18.13 1.82
CA GLN A 348 9.56 -18.89 2.34
C GLN A 348 9.60 -20.33 1.83
N THR A 349 9.49 -21.29 2.74
CA THR A 349 9.20 -22.67 2.41
C THR A 349 7.84 -23.03 2.98
N TYR A 350 6.97 -23.58 2.14
CA TYR A 350 5.63 -24.02 2.52
C TYR A 350 5.40 -25.44 2.07
N GLY A 351 4.80 -26.25 2.92
CA GLY A 351 4.36 -27.59 2.59
C GLY A 351 3.02 -27.91 3.23
N ASP A 352 2.16 -28.64 2.53
CA ASP A 352 0.91 -29.17 3.07
C ASP A 352 0.57 -30.56 2.54
N VAL A 353 -0.24 -31.28 3.33
CA VAL A 353 -0.88 -32.52 2.93
C VAL A 353 -2.35 -32.43 3.31
N MET A 354 -3.23 -32.81 2.38
CA MET A 354 -4.68 -32.75 2.53
C MET A 354 -5.34 -34.05 2.10
N LEU A 355 -6.26 -34.56 2.90
CA LEU A 355 -7.26 -35.56 2.56
C LEU A 355 -8.54 -34.81 2.15
N ASN A 356 -9.02 -35.06 0.94
CA ASN A 356 -10.24 -34.48 0.39
C ASN A 356 -11.29 -35.60 0.19
N LEU A 357 -12.48 -35.37 0.71
CA LEU A 357 -13.63 -36.27 0.65
C LEU A 357 -14.81 -35.50 0.04
N SER A 358 -15.39 -36.02 -1.05
CA SER A 358 -16.56 -35.40 -1.68
C SER A 358 -17.51 -36.50 -2.14
N LYS A 359 -18.68 -36.61 -1.47
CA LYS A 359 -19.65 -37.67 -1.74
C LYS A 359 -21.09 -37.21 -1.55
N THR A 360 -21.95 -37.61 -2.49
CA THR A 360 -23.39 -37.43 -2.37
C THR A 360 -24.06 -38.75 -2.01
N PHE A 361 -24.86 -38.75 -0.96
CA PHE A 361 -25.59 -39.91 -0.45
C PHE A 361 -27.07 -39.83 -0.81
N LYS A 362 -27.60 -40.84 -1.44
CA LYS A 362 -29.04 -41.01 -1.78
C LYS A 362 -29.61 -39.76 -2.48
N GLU A 363 -28.80 -39.03 -3.26
CA GLU A 363 -29.15 -37.79 -3.96
C GLU A 363 -29.71 -36.64 -3.06
N LYS A 364 -29.65 -36.81 -1.75
CA LYS A 364 -30.23 -35.88 -0.77
C LYS A 364 -29.22 -35.20 0.14
N PHE A 365 -28.13 -35.89 0.46
CA PHE A 365 -27.10 -35.39 1.36
C PHE A 365 -25.76 -35.32 0.63
N SER A 366 -25.13 -34.17 0.61
CA SER A 366 -23.76 -34.00 0.14
C SER A 366 -22.81 -33.78 1.31
N LEU A 367 -21.66 -34.43 1.23
CA LEU A 367 -20.53 -34.21 2.15
C LEU A 367 -19.34 -33.71 1.32
N ASP A 368 -18.81 -32.57 1.70
CA ASP A 368 -17.51 -32.11 1.22
C ASP A 368 -16.62 -31.84 2.44
N ALA A 369 -15.50 -32.54 2.54
CA ALA A 369 -14.63 -32.46 3.69
C ALA A 369 -13.16 -32.43 3.28
N HIS A 370 -12.41 -31.53 3.92
CA HIS A 370 -10.97 -31.37 3.76
C HIS A 370 -10.33 -31.45 5.14
N ILE A 371 -9.33 -32.31 5.30
CA ILE A 371 -8.56 -32.45 6.54
C ILE A 371 -7.09 -32.37 6.15
N GLY A 372 -6.33 -31.50 6.79
CA GLY A 372 -4.95 -31.29 6.40
C GLY A 372 -4.03 -30.80 7.51
N ALA A 373 -2.75 -30.88 7.20
CA ALA A 373 -1.68 -30.30 7.99
C ALA A 373 -0.74 -29.48 7.09
N SER A 374 -0.15 -28.43 7.62
CA SER A 374 0.80 -27.61 6.88
C SER A 374 1.95 -27.12 7.75
N ILE A 375 3.06 -26.82 7.10
CA ILE A 375 4.21 -26.14 7.67
C ILE A 375 4.57 -24.93 6.80
N LYS A 376 4.83 -23.80 7.45
CA LYS A 376 5.30 -22.56 6.84
C LYS A 376 6.55 -22.11 7.56
N ASP A 377 7.65 -21.94 6.84
CA ASP A 377 8.95 -21.50 7.35
C ASP A 377 9.38 -20.26 6.57
N ASN A 378 9.56 -19.15 7.28
CA ASN A 378 9.95 -17.86 6.71
C ASN A 378 11.30 -17.43 7.31
N ARG A 379 12.24 -17.03 6.46
CA ARG A 379 13.55 -16.53 6.87
C ARG A 379 13.87 -15.23 6.15
N PHE A 380 14.52 -14.34 6.86
CA PHE A 380 15.01 -13.07 6.35
C PHE A 380 16.42 -12.84 6.91
N ASP A 381 17.35 -12.47 6.04
CA ASP A 381 18.71 -12.06 6.37
C ASP A 381 19.07 -10.81 5.57
N GLU A 382 19.56 -9.76 6.23
CA GLU A 382 20.00 -8.53 5.58
C GLU A 382 21.33 -8.07 6.18
N LEU A 383 22.30 -7.76 5.32
CA LEU A 383 23.54 -7.09 5.68
C LEU A 383 23.58 -5.74 4.98
N SER A 384 23.69 -4.67 5.75
CA SER A 384 23.88 -3.32 5.22
C SER A 384 25.29 -2.83 5.54
N VAL A 385 25.92 -2.16 4.58
CA VAL A 385 27.20 -1.49 4.79
C VAL A 385 27.06 -0.07 4.30
N TYR A 386 27.28 0.92 5.16
CA TYR A 386 27.13 2.32 4.76
C TYR A 386 28.04 3.25 5.58
N GLY A 387 28.28 4.42 5.03
CA GLY A 387 29.04 5.49 5.68
C GLY A 387 29.60 6.51 4.71
N PRO A 388 30.23 7.58 5.23
CA PRO A 388 30.91 8.61 4.45
C PRO A 388 32.14 8.05 3.73
N ILE A 389 32.49 8.64 2.58
CA ILE A 389 33.69 8.30 1.79
C ILE A 389 34.91 8.99 2.37
N ALA A 390 35.97 8.23 2.69
CA ALA A 390 37.24 8.72 3.23
C ALA A 390 38.32 8.96 2.17
N GLY A 391 38.40 8.09 1.15
CA GLY A 391 39.44 8.14 0.11
C GLY A 391 39.13 9.11 -1.03
N ALA A 392 39.13 8.61 -2.28
CA ALA A 392 38.81 9.41 -3.44
C ALA A 392 37.33 9.79 -3.52
N PRO A 393 36.97 11.06 -3.81
CA PRO A 393 35.60 11.52 -3.88
C PRO A 393 34.81 10.75 -4.95
N ASN A 394 33.52 10.49 -4.68
CA ASN A 394 32.58 9.86 -5.61
C ASN A 394 32.98 8.46 -6.12
N ILE A 395 33.93 7.79 -5.44
CA ILE A 395 34.24 6.38 -5.68
C ILE A 395 33.42 5.52 -4.70
N PHE A 396 32.30 5.04 -5.19
CA PHE A 396 31.29 4.32 -4.41
C PHE A 396 31.64 2.83 -4.29
N ASN A 397 32.42 2.53 -3.27
CA ASN A 397 32.84 1.17 -2.93
C ASN A 397 33.00 1.06 -1.40
N VAL A 398 32.64 -0.09 -0.86
CA VAL A 398 32.70 -0.39 0.57
C VAL A 398 34.11 -0.19 1.16
N VAL A 399 35.18 -0.47 0.37
CA VAL A 399 36.57 -0.30 0.83
C VAL A 399 37.00 1.17 0.93
N ASN A 400 36.27 2.09 0.25
CA ASN A 400 36.54 3.52 0.26
C ASN A 400 35.79 4.29 1.36
N LEU A 401 35.01 3.60 2.18
CA LEU A 401 34.32 4.19 3.32
C LEU A 401 35.29 4.52 4.46
N ASP A 402 34.95 5.54 5.23
CA ASP A 402 35.67 5.90 6.45
C ASP A 402 35.58 4.77 7.45
N LYS A 403 36.73 4.22 7.83
CA LYS A 403 36.79 3.06 8.73
C LYS A 403 36.22 3.35 10.12
N SER A 404 36.29 4.61 10.57
CA SER A 404 35.80 5.04 11.89
C SER A 404 34.28 5.32 11.92
N GLN A 405 33.69 5.59 10.76
CA GLN A 405 32.27 5.96 10.63
C GLN A 405 31.46 4.93 9.81
N LYS A 406 32.12 3.91 9.28
CA LYS A 406 31.47 2.85 8.54
C LYS A 406 30.62 2.00 9.49
N LYS A 407 29.35 1.82 9.14
CA LYS A 407 28.38 0.98 9.83
C LYS A 407 28.09 -0.28 9.04
N THR A 408 27.93 -1.39 9.75
CA THR A 408 27.73 -2.72 9.16
C THR A 408 26.62 -3.50 9.87
N PRO A 409 25.39 -2.94 10.03
CA PRO A 409 24.34 -3.66 10.71
C PRO A 409 23.94 -4.92 9.94
N LYS A 410 23.79 -6.00 10.67
CA LYS A 410 23.21 -7.25 10.20
C LYS A 410 21.91 -7.49 10.94
N THR A 411 20.82 -7.67 10.19
CA THR A 411 19.49 -8.00 10.73
C THR A 411 19.01 -9.30 10.12
N GLY A 412 18.19 -10.03 10.83
CA GLY A 412 17.62 -11.27 10.34
C GLY A 412 16.65 -11.87 11.33
N TRP A 413 15.78 -12.74 10.83
CA TRP A 413 14.80 -13.43 11.66
C TRP A 413 14.37 -14.74 11.01
N HIS A 414 13.83 -15.64 11.83
CA HIS A 414 13.30 -16.92 11.42
C HIS A 414 11.99 -17.19 12.15
N GLU A 415 10.94 -17.47 11.39
CA GLU A 415 9.60 -17.77 11.90
C GLU A 415 9.10 -19.08 11.29
N GLN A 416 8.50 -19.93 12.11
CA GLN A 416 7.86 -21.15 11.66
C GLN A 416 6.46 -21.26 12.25
N THR A 417 5.52 -21.73 11.41
CA THR A 417 4.16 -22.07 11.85
C THR A 417 3.82 -23.46 11.37
N GLN A 418 3.39 -24.33 12.30
CA GLN A 418 2.83 -25.65 12.02
C GLN A 418 1.34 -25.60 12.26
N SER A 419 0.57 -26.34 11.47
CA SER A 419 -0.88 -26.21 11.52
C SER A 419 -1.57 -27.55 11.25
N PHE A 420 -2.70 -27.74 11.91
CA PHE A 420 -3.68 -28.78 11.59
C PHE A 420 -5.04 -28.13 11.37
N PHE A 421 -5.74 -28.50 10.30
CA PHE A 421 -7.00 -27.86 9.93
C PHE A 421 -8.00 -28.83 9.30
N TYR A 422 -9.28 -28.46 9.42
CA TYR A 422 -10.36 -29.15 8.71
C TYR A 422 -11.38 -28.14 8.17
N SER A 423 -12.06 -28.54 7.10
CA SER A 423 -13.26 -27.90 6.56
C SER A 423 -14.28 -29.00 6.26
N LEU A 424 -15.50 -28.82 6.74
CA LEU A 424 -16.60 -29.74 6.52
C LEU A 424 -17.83 -28.97 6.06
N GLU A 425 -18.35 -29.34 4.90
CA GLU A 425 -19.64 -28.84 4.40
C GLU A 425 -20.64 -30.02 4.27
N LEU A 426 -21.78 -29.86 4.88
CA LEU A 426 -22.92 -30.76 4.78
C LEU A 426 -24.05 -30.07 4.03
N GLY A 427 -24.46 -30.63 2.90
CA GLY A 427 -25.59 -30.14 2.10
C GLY A 427 -26.79 -31.07 2.21
N TRP A 428 -27.98 -30.52 2.30
CA TRP A 428 -29.26 -31.22 2.29
C TRP A 428 -30.13 -30.77 1.13
N LYS A 429 -30.45 -31.70 0.22
CA LYS A 429 -31.29 -31.48 -0.98
C LYS A 429 -30.86 -30.30 -1.87
N SER A 430 -29.61 -29.90 -1.82
CA SER A 430 -29.10 -28.67 -2.44
C SER A 430 -29.87 -27.40 -2.02
N GLN A 431 -30.51 -27.41 -0.88
CA GLN A 431 -31.33 -26.33 -0.32
C GLN A 431 -30.68 -25.71 0.91
N LEU A 432 -30.12 -26.51 1.80
CA LEU A 432 -29.49 -26.08 3.04
C LEU A 432 -28.07 -26.63 3.10
N PHE A 433 -27.11 -25.76 3.43
CA PHE A 433 -25.73 -26.10 3.63
C PHE A 433 -25.26 -25.61 4.98
N VAL A 434 -24.57 -26.47 5.71
CA VAL A 434 -23.90 -26.12 6.96
C VAL A 434 -22.41 -26.38 6.77
N THR A 435 -21.61 -25.34 6.94
CA THR A 435 -20.15 -25.38 6.82
C THR A 435 -19.52 -25.15 8.19
N THR A 436 -18.61 -26.01 8.61
CA THR A 436 -17.79 -25.78 9.80
C THR A 436 -16.32 -25.93 9.44
N THR A 437 -15.51 -25.03 9.96
CA THR A 437 -14.07 -25.07 9.78
C THR A 437 -13.36 -24.92 11.11
N GLY A 438 -12.21 -25.52 11.25
CA GLY A 438 -11.37 -25.33 12.43
C GLY A 438 -9.91 -25.50 12.04
N ARG A 439 -9.07 -24.67 12.68
CA ARG A 439 -7.62 -24.73 12.51
C ARG A 439 -6.94 -24.48 13.84
N ASN A 440 -5.86 -25.20 14.09
CA ASN A 440 -4.96 -24.94 15.20
C ASN A 440 -3.56 -24.64 14.66
N ASP A 441 -2.99 -23.51 15.06
CA ASP A 441 -1.65 -23.09 14.66
C ASP A 441 -0.72 -23.10 15.88
N TRP A 442 0.48 -23.67 15.69
CA TRP A 442 1.64 -23.57 16.57
C TRP A 442 2.63 -22.63 15.92
N ALA A 443 2.68 -21.38 16.36
CA ALA A 443 3.56 -20.35 15.81
C ALA A 443 4.78 -20.15 16.73
N SER A 444 5.96 -20.04 16.14
CA SER A 444 7.23 -19.85 16.90
C SER A 444 7.24 -18.60 17.75
N GLN A 445 6.48 -17.56 17.37
CA GLN A 445 6.31 -16.33 18.17
C GLN A 445 5.75 -16.61 19.58
N LEU A 446 5.00 -17.70 19.75
CA LEU A 446 4.39 -18.09 21.02
C LEU A 446 5.30 -18.92 21.92
N ALA A 447 6.56 -19.15 21.56
CA ALA A 447 7.45 -20.06 22.30
C ALA A 447 7.52 -19.76 23.80
N ASN A 448 7.54 -18.49 24.19
CA ASN A 448 7.60 -18.03 25.58
C ASN A 448 6.24 -17.52 26.11
N SER A 449 5.15 -17.68 25.34
CA SER A 449 3.80 -17.34 25.77
C SER A 449 3.21 -18.46 26.64
N PRO A 450 2.29 -18.16 27.57
CA PRO A 450 1.51 -19.18 28.27
C PRO A 450 0.67 -20.03 27.33
N GLN A 451 0.25 -19.47 26.20
CA GLN A 451 -0.53 -20.14 25.16
C GLN A 451 0.38 -20.54 23.97
N LYS A 452 0.76 -21.81 23.87
CA LYS A 452 1.69 -22.32 22.83
C LYS A 452 1.04 -22.49 21.46
N SER A 453 -0.30 -22.54 21.37
CA SER A 453 -1.06 -22.66 20.15
C SER A 453 -2.38 -21.92 20.25
N PHE A 454 -3.03 -21.70 19.15
CA PHE A 454 -4.38 -21.10 19.14
C PHE A 454 -5.29 -21.77 18.13
N PHE A 455 -6.48 -22.08 18.60
CA PHE A 455 -7.55 -22.66 17.79
C PHE A 455 -8.53 -21.57 17.34
N TYR A 456 -8.94 -21.63 16.07
CA TYR A 456 -9.93 -20.73 15.52
C TYR A 456 -10.98 -21.45 14.68
N PRO A 457 -12.21 -21.54 15.24
CA PRO A 457 -13.35 -22.15 14.59
C PRO A 457 -14.15 -21.15 13.74
N SER A 458 -14.86 -21.69 12.74
CA SER A 458 -15.97 -20.99 12.10
C SER A 458 -17.15 -21.90 11.83
N VAL A 459 -18.35 -21.31 11.80
CA VAL A 459 -19.58 -21.98 11.41
C VAL A 459 -20.35 -21.07 10.46
N GLY A 460 -20.83 -21.65 9.37
CA GLY A 460 -21.66 -20.97 8.38
C GLY A 460 -22.89 -21.79 8.04
N VAL A 461 -23.99 -21.09 7.76
CA VAL A 461 -25.22 -21.69 7.24
C VAL A 461 -25.62 -20.93 5.99
N SER A 462 -25.94 -21.62 4.92
CA SER A 462 -26.56 -21.03 3.75
C SER A 462 -27.81 -21.80 3.34
N TRP A 463 -28.86 -21.05 3.11
CA TRP A 463 -30.17 -21.56 2.69
C TRP A 463 -30.56 -20.96 1.35
N LEU A 464 -31.12 -21.83 0.49
CA LEU A 464 -31.62 -21.45 -0.83
C LEU A 464 -33.16 -21.51 -0.82
N PRO A 465 -33.87 -20.43 -0.42
CA PRO A 465 -35.34 -20.39 -0.48
C PRO A 465 -35.89 -20.67 -1.87
N SER A 466 -35.17 -20.22 -2.92
CA SER A 466 -35.58 -20.47 -4.32
C SER A 466 -35.57 -21.96 -4.73
N SER A 467 -34.82 -22.79 -4.02
CA SER A 467 -34.82 -24.25 -4.22
C SER A 467 -35.81 -24.96 -3.28
N THR A 468 -36.32 -24.26 -2.24
CA THR A 468 -37.26 -24.80 -1.25
C THR A 468 -38.70 -24.46 -1.63
N PHE A 469 -38.94 -23.27 -2.16
CA PHE A 469 -40.26 -22.76 -2.53
C PHE A 469 -40.33 -22.42 -4.01
N ASN A 470 -41.54 -22.45 -4.59
CA ASN A 470 -41.74 -22.01 -5.97
C ASN A 470 -41.74 -20.47 -6.03
N PHE A 471 -40.67 -19.94 -6.59
CA PHE A 471 -40.57 -18.49 -6.83
C PHE A 471 -41.16 -18.12 -8.21
N PRO A 472 -41.69 -16.92 -8.36
CA PRO A 472 -42.10 -16.41 -9.67
C PRO A 472 -40.90 -16.37 -10.64
N GLU A 473 -41.14 -16.60 -11.94
CA GLU A 473 -40.10 -16.59 -12.98
C GLU A 473 -39.24 -15.31 -12.99
N LYS A 474 -39.87 -14.17 -12.64
CA LYS A 474 -39.17 -12.87 -12.51
C LYS A 474 -38.25 -12.75 -11.30
N PHE A 475 -38.30 -13.68 -10.33
CA PHE A 475 -37.46 -13.71 -9.12
C PHE A 475 -37.01 -15.16 -8.88
N ASN A 476 -36.00 -15.60 -9.61
CA ASN A 476 -35.67 -17.01 -9.78
C ASN A 476 -34.55 -17.53 -8.86
N TYR A 477 -33.88 -16.66 -8.12
CA TYR A 477 -32.82 -17.06 -7.22
C TYR A 477 -32.77 -16.21 -5.96
N LEU A 478 -32.75 -16.87 -4.81
CA LEU A 478 -32.48 -16.27 -3.50
C LEU A 478 -31.62 -17.24 -2.68
N LYS A 479 -30.52 -16.76 -2.18
CA LYS A 479 -29.65 -17.43 -1.20
C LYS A 479 -29.47 -16.52 0.02
N ILE A 480 -29.69 -17.04 1.20
CA ILE A 480 -29.45 -16.35 2.49
C ILE A 480 -28.27 -17.05 3.17
N ARG A 481 -27.35 -16.28 3.72
CA ARG A 481 -26.19 -16.82 4.44
C ARG A 481 -26.00 -16.13 5.79
N ALA A 482 -25.58 -16.91 6.77
CA ALA A 482 -25.16 -16.43 8.09
C ALA A 482 -23.88 -17.14 8.48
N SER A 483 -22.96 -16.43 9.08
CA SER A 483 -21.71 -17.05 9.57
C SER A 483 -21.19 -16.38 10.83
N TRP A 484 -20.50 -17.17 11.62
CA TRP A 484 -19.70 -16.73 12.75
C TRP A 484 -18.31 -17.34 12.66
N ALA A 485 -17.28 -16.54 12.97
CA ALA A 485 -15.91 -16.99 13.03
C ALA A 485 -15.14 -16.32 14.16
N SER A 486 -14.20 -17.03 14.74
CA SER A 486 -13.26 -16.51 15.73
C SER A 486 -11.86 -16.81 15.27
N VAL A 487 -11.07 -15.77 14.98
CA VAL A 487 -9.70 -15.89 14.47
C VAL A 487 -8.73 -15.30 15.48
N ALA A 488 -7.55 -15.89 15.57
CA ALA A 488 -6.48 -15.36 16.39
C ALA A 488 -5.23 -15.08 15.54
N ASN A 489 -4.52 -14.01 15.89
CA ASN A 489 -3.21 -13.65 15.33
C ASN A 489 -2.16 -13.71 16.42
N PRO A 490 -0.97 -14.30 16.17
CA PRO A 490 0.12 -14.18 17.12
C PRO A 490 0.55 -12.70 17.23
N PHE A 491 1.09 -12.31 18.35
CA PHE A 491 1.75 -11.01 18.49
C PHE A 491 3.05 -10.97 17.67
N PRO A 492 3.61 -9.77 17.39
CA PRO A 492 4.89 -9.66 16.68
C PRO A 492 6.01 -10.43 17.38
N ARG A 493 7.00 -10.89 16.59
CA ARG A 493 8.14 -11.66 17.12
C ARG A 493 8.93 -10.90 18.19
N GLU A 494 9.64 -11.64 19.05
CA GLU A 494 10.63 -11.14 20.01
C GLU A 494 10.08 -10.29 21.16
N LEU A 495 8.76 -10.10 21.28
CA LEU A 495 8.15 -9.28 22.33
C LEU A 495 8.24 -9.92 23.73
N THR A 496 8.40 -11.22 23.80
CA THR A 496 8.50 -12.00 25.06
C THR A 496 9.94 -12.23 25.52
N ILE A 497 10.91 -11.69 24.80
CA ILE A 497 12.34 -11.86 25.04
C ILE A 497 12.98 -10.48 25.17
N ALA A 498 13.82 -10.29 26.19
CA ALA A 498 14.64 -9.09 26.26
C ALA A 498 15.74 -9.15 25.19
N THR A 499 15.74 -8.19 24.28
CA THR A 499 16.76 -8.04 23.25
C THR A 499 17.72 -6.91 23.61
N HIS A 500 18.99 -7.09 23.29
CA HIS A 500 20.02 -6.07 23.39
C HIS A 500 20.45 -5.71 21.97
N PRO A 501 19.95 -4.62 21.36
CA PRO A 501 20.43 -4.18 20.06
C PRO A 501 21.90 -3.73 20.17
N TYR A 502 22.68 -4.04 19.12
CA TYR A 502 24.02 -3.50 18.99
C TYR A 502 23.92 -2.09 18.41
N ASP A 503 24.44 -1.10 19.12
CA ASP A 503 24.53 0.29 18.66
C ASP A 503 25.93 0.58 18.11
N ASP A 504 26.00 0.80 16.80
CA ASP A 504 27.23 1.17 16.10
C ASP A 504 27.81 2.52 16.59
N THR A 505 27.00 3.41 17.17
CA THR A 505 27.45 4.74 17.61
C THR A 505 28.28 4.66 18.89
N ILE A 506 27.94 3.73 19.78
CA ILE A 506 28.68 3.47 21.00
C ILE A 506 29.63 2.28 20.85
N SER A 507 29.65 1.62 19.69
CA SER A 507 30.39 0.38 19.42
C SER A 507 30.17 -0.70 20.48
N GLY A 508 28.95 -0.83 20.98
CA GLY A 508 28.57 -1.71 22.06
C GLY A 508 27.13 -2.17 21.98
N TRP A 509 26.75 -3.03 22.91
CA TRP A 509 25.36 -3.47 23.03
C TRP A 509 24.61 -2.40 23.84
N ASP A 510 23.48 -1.97 23.28
CA ASP A 510 22.59 -1.03 23.94
C ASP A 510 21.83 -1.72 25.09
N ASP A 511 21.32 -0.93 26.01
CA ASP A 511 20.47 -1.43 27.07
C ASP A 511 19.16 -2.01 26.51
N LYS A 512 18.50 -2.82 27.29
CA LYS A 512 17.25 -3.49 26.93
C LYS A 512 16.22 -2.44 26.50
N SER A 513 15.76 -2.51 25.25
CA SER A 513 14.74 -1.59 24.75
C SER A 513 13.36 -1.93 25.30
N ASN A 514 13.03 -3.25 25.40
CA ASN A 514 11.68 -3.70 25.76
C ASN A 514 11.70 -4.43 27.11
N TYR A 515 10.72 -4.13 27.96
CA TYR A 515 10.46 -4.94 29.15
C TYR A 515 9.87 -6.29 28.74
N PRO A 516 10.50 -7.45 29.07
CA PRO A 516 10.03 -8.75 28.65
C PRO A 516 8.79 -9.18 29.44
N ILE A 517 7.61 -9.15 28.80
CA ILE A 517 6.38 -9.67 29.39
C ILE A 517 6.15 -11.10 28.92
N GLY A 518 6.23 -12.06 29.86
CA GLY A 518 5.97 -13.47 29.57
C GLY A 518 4.49 -13.85 29.40
N GLN A 519 3.56 -12.91 29.54
CA GLN A 519 2.11 -13.18 29.54
C GLN A 519 1.41 -12.51 28.35
N LEU A 520 1.96 -12.62 27.15
CA LEU A 520 1.30 -12.17 25.95
C LEU A 520 0.45 -13.29 25.33
N TYR A 521 -0.77 -12.95 24.89
CA TYR A 521 -1.73 -13.83 24.23
C TYR A 521 -1.95 -13.40 22.79
N PRO A 522 -2.39 -14.29 21.88
CA PRO A 522 -2.80 -13.87 20.53
C PRO A 522 -3.96 -12.87 20.54
N GLU A 523 -3.90 -11.87 19.66
CA GLU A 523 -5.07 -11.02 19.38
C GLU A 523 -6.20 -11.88 18.82
N ARG A 524 -7.44 -11.62 19.22
CA ARG A 524 -8.60 -12.41 18.80
C ARG A 524 -9.70 -11.56 18.19
N THR A 525 -10.07 -11.87 16.95
CA THR A 525 -11.18 -11.23 16.23
C THR A 525 -12.36 -12.19 16.14
N LYS A 526 -13.54 -11.78 16.64
CA LYS A 526 -14.81 -12.47 16.47
C LYS A 526 -15.65 -11.73 15.46
N THR A 527 -16.13 -12.43 14.43
CA THR A 527 -16.91 -11.81 13.33
C THR A 527 -18.25 -12.51 13.18
N TRP A 528 -19.30 -11.71 13.06
CA TRP A 528 -20.63 -12.10 12.62
C TRP A 528 -20.90 -11.54 11.24
N GLU A 529 -21.48 -12.34 10.36
CA GLU A 529 -21.86 -11.91 9.01
C GLU A 529 -23.25 -12.46 8.67
N LEU A 530 -24.09 -11.57 8.10
CA LEU A 530 -25.38 -11.92 7.51
C LEU A 530 -25.40 -11.39 6.08
N GLY A 531 -25.85 -12.18 5.12
CA GLY A 531 -25.90 -11.75 3.74
C GLY A 531 -26.95 -12.48 2.94
N PHE A 532 -27.24 -11.93 1.76
CA PHE A 532 -28.09 -12.58 0.77
C PHE A 532 -27.62 -12.28 -0.65
N ASP A 533 -27.94 -13.19 -1.55
CA ASP A 533 -27.72 -13.08 -2.99
C ASP A 533 -29.05 -13.35 -3.69
N ALA A 534 -29.46 -12.44 -4.58
CA ALA A 534 -30.72 -12.54 -5.32
C ALA A 534 -30.51 -12.31 -6.81
N ARG A 535 -31.29 -12.98 -7.66
CA ARG A 535 -31.41 -12.73 -9.09
C ARG A 535 -32.87 -12.49 -9.45
N PHE A 536 -33.13 -11.40 -10.20
CA PHE A 536 -34.49 -10.99 -10.51
C PHE A 536 -34.55 -10.22 -11.85
N LEU A 537 -35.77 -10.08 -12.39
CA LEU A 537 -36.06 -9.30 -13.61
C LEU A 537 -35.14 -9.60 -14.80
N HIS A 538 -34.83 -10.91 -15.03
CA HIS A 538 -34.08 -11.38 -16.21
C HIS A 538 -32.75 -10.64 -16.47
N GLY A 539 -31.92 -10.43 -15.44
CA GLY A 539 -30.59 -9.84 -15.64
C GLY A 539 -30.04 -9.11 -14.44
N PHE A 540 -30.86 -8.76 -13.47
CA PHE A 540 -30.40 -8.13 -12.24
C PHE A 540 -29.87 -9.14 -11.24
N THR A 541 -28.74 -8.81 -10.61
CA THR A 541 -28.16 -9.52 -9.50
C THR A 541 -27.94 -8.55 -8.35
N LEU A 542 -28.35 -8.91 -7.13
CA LEU A 542 -28.14 -8.13 -5.92
C LEU A 542 -27.47 -9.01 -4.89
N SER A 543 -26.32 -8.62 -4.41
CA SER A 543 -25.62 -9.21 -3.26
C SER A 543 -25.48 -8.15 -2.18
N ALA A 544 -25.85 -8.47 -0.94
CA ALA A 544 -25.62 -7.59 0.17
C ALA A 544 -25.21 -8.38 1.41
N SER A 545 -24.33 -7.79 2.21
CA SER A 545 -23.89 -8.35 3.49
C SER A 545 -23.72 -7.27 4.54
N TRP A 546 -24.14 -7.60 5.76
CA TRP A 546 -23.83 -6.87 6.98
C TRP A 546 -22.81 -7.68 7.78
N TYR A 547 -21.86 -6.99 8.39
CA TYR A 547 -20.87 -7.62 9.27
C TYR A 547 -20.61 -6.80 10.52
N ARG A 548 -20.17 -7.50 11.58
CA ARG A 548 -19.60 -6.92 12.79
C ARG A 548 -18.41 -7.76 13.21
N ALA A 549 -17.25 -7.11 13.33
CA ALA A 549 -16.00 -7.70 13.78
C ALA A 549 -15.52 -6.99 15.06
N ASP A 550 -15.32 -7.77 16.12
CA ASP A 550 -14.82 -7.32 17.41
C ASP A 550 -13.44 -7.92 17.64
N THR A 551 -12.39 -7.09 17.75
CA THR A 551 -11.00 -7.52 17.99
C THR A 551 -10.60 -7.18 19.42
N TYR A 552 -10.14 -8.19 20.15
CA TYR A 552 -9.75 -8.14 21.56
C TYR A 552 -8.27 -8.42 21.74
N ASN A 553 -7.72 -8.10 22.91
CA ASN A 553 -6.32 -8.29 23.25
C ASN A 553 -5.39 -7.56 22.28
N GLN A 554 -5.71 -6.30 21.97
CA GLN A 554 -4.89 -5.44 21.15
C GLN A 554 -3.53 -5.25 21.79
N THR A 555 -2.46 -5.40 21.02
CA THR A 555 -1.09 -5.16 21.50
C THR A 555 -0.69 -3.73 21.20
N PHE A 556 -0.15 -3.01 22.18
CA PHE A 556 0.44 -1.69 22.00
C PHE A 556 1.56 -1.45 23.01
N ASN A 557 2.44 -0.50 22.72
CA ASN A 557 3.63 -0.22 23.50
C ASN A 557 3.65 1.23 24.00
N PRO A 558 3.12 1.53 25.20
CA PRO A 558 3.34 2.82 25.84
C PRO A 558 4.81 2.96 26.25
N ASN A 559 5.34 4.18 26.11
CA ASN A 559 6.68 4.51 26.56
C ASN A 559 6.78 4.40 28.08
N LEU A 560 7.90 3.89 28.55
CA LEU A 560 8.24 3.83 29.97
C LEU A 560 9.09 5.03 30.39
N SER A 561 9.13 5.28 31.70
CA SER A 561 10.08 6.23 32.26
C SER A 561 11.53 5.69 32.13
N ALA A 562 12.46 6.56 31.73
CA ALA A 562 13.88 6.18 31.64
C ALA A 562 14.45 5.57 32.94
N SER A 563 13.85 5.88 34.12
CA SER A 563 14.21 5.30 35.42
C SER A 563 13.92 3.81 35.54
N SER A 564 13.07 3.25 34.63
CA SER A 564 12.79 1.81 34.64
C SER A 564 13.91 0.95 34.03
N GLY A 565 14.88 1.56 33.36
CA GLY A 565 15.91 0.86 32.59
C GLY A 565 15.42 0.23 31.28
N TYR A 566 14.19 0.57 30.86
CA TYR A 566 13.59 0.13 29.61
C TYR A 566 12.90 1.33 28.93
N SER A 567 12.87 1.32 27.59
CA SER A 567 12.16 2.35 26.81
C SER A 567 10.67 2.05 26.65
N ASP A 568 10.32 0.77 26.48
CA ASP A 568 8.99 0.33 26.11
C ASP A 568 8.52 -0.88 26.93
N ILE A 569 7.20 -0.99 27.09
CA ILE A 569 6.52 -2.18 27.60
C ILE A 569 5.37 -2.54 26.65
N TYR A 570 5.21 -3.82 26.32
CA TYR A 570 4.08 -4.29 25.52
C TYR A 570 2.93 -4.69 26.42
N ILE A 571 1.80 -4.04 26.24
CA ILE A 571 0.57 -4.35 26.96
C ILE A 571 -0.46 -4.93 26.00
N GLN A 572 -1.28 -5.85 26.50
CA GLN A 572 -2.37 -6.45 25.76
C GLN A 572 -3.68 -6.19 26.46
N THR A 573 -4.46 -5.33 25.85
CA THR A 573 -5.80 -4.98 26.30
C THR A 573 -6.52 -4.34 25.12
N GLY A 574 -7.69 -3.81 25.36
CA GLY A 574 -8.40 -3.07 24.32
C GLY A 574 -9.33 -3.92 23.48
N HIS A 575 -10.30 -3.23 22.96
CA HIS A 575 -11.36 -3.76 22.13
C HIS A 575 -11.70 -2.76 21.02
N VAL A 576 -11.49 -3.19 19.78
CA VAL A 576 -11.82 -2.40 18.58
C VAL A 576 -12.94 -3.10 17.83
N ARG A 577 -13.94 -2.35 17.38
CA ARG A 577 -15.09 -2.83 16.62
C ARG A 577 -15.14 -2.22 15.23
N ASN A 578 -15.37 -3.06 14.23
CA ASN A 578 -15.76 -2.67 12.90
C ASN A 578 -17.17 -3.18 12.61
N THR A 579 -18.05 -2.31 12.14
CA THR A 579 -19.40 -2.66 11.70
C THR A 579 -19.62 -2.07 10.33
N GLY A 580 -20.14 -2.85 9.38
CA GLY A 580 -20.31 -2.36 8.03
C GLY A 580 -21.35 -3.08 7.20
N VAL A 581 -21.62 -2.49 6.04
CA VAL A 581 -22.50 -3.01 5.00
C VAL A 581 -21.77 -2.95 3.67
N GLU A 582 -21.81 -4.05 2.94
CA GLU A 582 -21.33 -4.16 1.57
C GLU A 582 -22.47 -4.57 0.67
N ALA A 583 -22.62 -3.92 -0.48
CA ALA A 583 -23.66 -4.26 -1.46
C ALA A 583 -23.13 -4.16 -2.89
N SER A 584 -23.62 -5.01 -3.76
CA SER A 584 -23.33 -5.00 -5.21
C SER A 584 -24.63 -5.25 -5.99
N LEU A 585 -24.95 -4.30 -6.87
CA LEU A 585 -26.04 -4.42 -7.84
C LEU A 585 -25.46 -4.58 -9.23
N GLY A 586 -25.71 -5.73 -9.85
CA GLY A 586 -25.29 -6.05 -11.19
C GLY A 586 -26.49 -6.10 -12.16
N TYR A 587 -26.27 -5.73 -13.38
CA TYR A 587 -27.17 -5.97 -14.50
C TYR A 587 -26.38 -6.55 -15.67
N ASP A 588 -26.83 -7.69 -16.19
CA ASP A 588 -26.24 -8.35 -17.35
C ASP A 588 -27.35 -8.72 -18.32
N HIS A 589 -27.26 -8.23 -19.55
CA HIS A 589 -28.24 -8.53 -20.57
C HIS A 589 -27.63 -8.58 -21.97
N GLN A 590 -28.07 -9.55 -22.73
CA GLN A 590 -27.66 -9.76 -24.11
C GLN A 590 -28.86 -9.59 -25.09
N TRP A 591 -28.70 -8.66 -26.05
CA TRP A 591 -29.60 -8.52 -27.20
C TRP A 591 -28.83 -8.90 -28.46
N LYS A 592 -29.31 -9.75 -29.29
CA LYS A 592 -28.69 -10.11 -30.59
C LYS A 592 -27.15 -9.82 -30.68
N ASN A 593 -26.80 -8.56 -30.99
CA ASN A 593 -25.42 -8.11 -31.21
C ASN A 593 -24.86 -7.22 -30.10
N TRP A 594 -25.64 -6.95 -29.07
CA TRP A 594 -25.27 -6.11 -27.93
C TRP A 594 -25.17 -6.97 -26.69
N ASN A 595 -24.13 -6.73 -25.90
CA ASN A 595 -24.05 -7.22 -24.56
C ASN A 595 -23.75 -6.04 -23.63
N TRP A 596 -24.56 -5.85 -22.60
CA TRP A 596 -24.37 -4.81 -21.60
C TRP A 596 -24.25 -5.42 -20.22
N ASN A 597 -23.10 -5.16 -19.57
CA ASN A 597 -22.84 -5.51 -18.19
C ASN A 597 -22.59 -4.23 -17.40
N SER A 598 -23.37 -4.02 -16.34
CA SER A 598 -23.25 -2.87 -15.45
C SER A 598 -23.21 -3.36 -14.02
N GLN A 599 -22.26 -2.88 -13.23
CA GLN A 599 -22.11 -3.25 -11.81
C GLN A 599 -21.88 -2.00 -10.98
N PHE A 600 -22.73 -1.81 -10.00
CA PHE A 600 -22.58 -0.80 -8.94
C PHE A 600 -22.22 -1.48 -7.64
N THR A 601 -21.18 -0.97 -6.94
CA THR A 601 -20.77 -1.45 -5.63
C THR A 601 -20.80 -0.32 -4.60
N PHE A 602 -21.19 -0.68 -3.40
CA PHE A 602 -21.29 0.20 -2.23
C PHE A 602 -20.62 -0.48 -1.04
N SER A 603 -19.83 0.28 -0.29
CA SER A 603 -19.34 -0.17 1.02
C SER A 603 -19.37 0.98 2.05
N TRP A 604 -19.80 0.64 3.25
CA TRP A 604 -19.78 1.46 4.43
C TRP A 604 -19.11 0.69 5.57
N ASN A 605 -18.20 1.32 6.30
CA ASN A 605 -17.57 0.74 7.48
C ASN A 605 -17.42 1.79 8.58
N LYS A 606 -17.82 1.43 9.80
CA LYS A 606 -17.61 2.25 11.00
C LYS A 606 -16.63 1.54 11.92
N ASN A 607 -15.45 2.12 12.07
CA ASN A 607 -14.46 1.70 13.06
C ASN A 607 -14.70 2.43 14.38
N LYS A 608 -14.66 1.71 15.52
CA LYS A 608 -14.83 2.29 16.84
C LYS A 608 -13.94 1.59 17.86
N ILE A 609 -13.22 2.37 18.64
CA ILE A 609 -12.50 1.92 19.84
C ILE A 609 -13.52 1.84 20.97
N ILE A 610 -13.77 0.64 21.46
CA ILE A 610 -14.73 0.39 22.57
C ILE A 610 -14.04 0.56 23.90
N GLU A 611 -12.80 0.06 24.00
CA GLU A 611 -11.97 0.10 25.19
C GLU A 611 -10.51 0.16 24.76
N LEU A 612 -9.68 0.95 25.43
CA LEU A 612 -8.23 0.95 25.23
C LEU A 612 -7.51 0.09 26.26
N CYS A 613 -7.53 0.52 27.52
CA CYS A 613 -6.87 -0.19 28.60
C CYS A 613 -7.65 0.00 29.91
N LYS A 614 -8.15 -1.09 30.44
CA LYS A 614 -8.88 -1.08 31.70
C LYS A 614 -8.20 -2.02 32.71
N GLU A 615 -7.84 -1.47 33.87
CA GLU A 615 -7.32 -2.24 35.00
C GLU A 615 -6.15 -3.18 34.64
N TRP A 616 -5.19 -2.69 33.82
CA TRP A 616 -4.01 -3.46 33.47
C TRP A 616 -2.95 -3.30 34.56
N TYR A 617 -2.46 -4.41 35.14
CA TYR A 617 -1.42 -4.40 36.14
C TYR A 617 -0.03 -4.22 35.49
N ASN A 618 0.66 -3.13 35.84
CA ASN A 618 2.03 -2.87 35.39
C ASN A 618 3.04 -3.57 36.36
N PRO A 619 3.76 -4.59 35.89
CA PRO A 619 4.67 -5.33 36.76
C PRO A 619 5.94 -4.55 37.16
N ILE A 620 6.20 -3.38 36.53
CA ILE A 620 7.36 -2.53 36.83
C ILE A 620 7.04 -1.56 37.97
N THR A 621 5.87 -0.90 37.88
CA THR A 621 5.45 0.11 38.87
C THR A 621 4.58 -0.49 39.98
N GLU A 622 4.20 -1.77 39.85
CA GLU A 622 3.25 -2.47 40.72
C GLU A 622 1.89 -1.78 40.88
N GLU A 623 1.52 -0.96 39.87
CA GLU A 623 0.28 -0.20 39.84
C GLU A 623 -0.66 -0.74 38.78
N THR A 624 -1.98 -0.58 39.02
CA THR A 624 -3.01 -0.85 38.01
C THR A 624 -3.23 0.41 37.17
N ILE A 625 -3.06 0.27 35.85
CA ILE A 625 -3.18 1.36 34.88
C ILE A 625 -4.51 1.26 34.16
N THR A 626 -5.21 2.39 34.04
CA THR A 626 -6.37 2.57 33.16
C THR A 626 -6.08 3.73 32.21
N MET A 627 -6.18 3.47 30.89
CA MET A 627 -5.94 4.49 29.86
C MET A 627 -7.16 4.58 28.94
N ASN A 628 -7.68 5.76 28.78
CA ASN A 628 -8.75 6.09 27.80
C ASN A 628 -8.22 6.89 26.61
N ARG A 629 -6.91 7.19 26.60
CA ARG A 629 -6.20 7.98 25.57
C ARG A 629 -4.79 7.45 25.37
N LEU A 630 -4.40 7.23 24.11
CA LEU A 630 -3.05 6.81 23.72
C LEU A 630 -2.62 7.52 22.45
N GLN A 631 -1.54 8.30 22.48
CA GLN A 631 -0.90 8.84 21.29
C GLN A 631 0.01 7.78 20.67
N ILE A 632 -0.29 7.35 19.44
CA ILE A 632 0.47 6.31 18.74
C ILE A 632 1.60 6.90 17.90
N SER A 633 1.31 8.01 17.20
CA SER A 633 2.28 8.62 16.29
C SER A 633 1.99 10.10 16.06
N LYS A 634 2.97 10.79 15.48
CA LYS A 634 2.83 12.19 15.05
C LYS A 634 3.59 12.40 13.75
N LEU A 635 3.13 13.36 12.95
CA LEU A 635 3.86 13.87 11.80
C LEU A 635 3.68 15.39 11.76
N GLY A 636 4.79 16.14 11.90
CA GLY A 636 4.71 17.56 12.21
C GLY A 636 3.94 17.79 13.52
N ARG A 637 2.91 18.62 13.47
CA ARG A 637 2.00 18.89 14.60
C ARG A 637 0.73 18.03 14.60
N ALA A 638 0.45 17.30 13.53
CA ALA A 638 -0.67 16.36 13.46
C ALA A 638 -0.39 15.07 14.26
N LYS A 639 -1.33 14.64 15.09
CA LYS A 639 -1.19 13.52 16.02
C LYS A 639 -2.28 12.47 15.79
N PHE A 640 -1.88 11.21 15.69
CA PHE A 640 -2.79 10.08 15.75
C PHE A 640 -2.97 9.69 17.21
N ILE A 641 -4.18 9.94 17.73
CA ILE A 641 -4.52 9.66 19.13
C ILE A 641 -5.70 8.70 19.17
N LEU A 642 -5.51 7.57 19.82
CA LEU A 642 -6.58 6.62 20.09
C LEU A 642 -7.32 7.09 21.35
N LYS A 643 -8.63 7.19 21.26
CA LYS A 643 -9.52 7.48 22.39
C LYS A 643 -10.71 6.54 22.40
N GLU A 644 -11.16 6.15 23.58
CA GLU A 644 -12.41 5.38 23.72
C GLU A 644 -13.57 6.15 23.09
N GLY A 645 -14.41 5.44 22.35
CA GLY A 645 -15.51 6.02 21.58
C GLY A 645 -15.11 6.59 20.21
N GLY A 646 -13.83 6.86 19.97
CA GLY A 646 -13.27 7.34 18.72
C GLY A 646 -12.98 6.23 17.72
N SER A 647 -12.27 6.58 16.63
CA SER A 647 -11.82 5.69 15.56
C SER A 647 -10.30 5.57 15.57
N MET A 648 -9.77 4.46 15.09
CA MET A 648 -8.32 4.27 14.87
C MET A 648 -7.73 5.22 13.84
N GLY A 649 -8.56 5.84 13.00
CA GLY A 649 -8.14 6.84 12.01
C GLY A 649 -8.30 8.28 12.48
N ASP A 650 -8.61 8.54 13.75
CA ASP A 650 -8.82 9.89 14.23
C ASP A 650 -7.52 10.69 14.33
N LEU A 651 -7.55 11.87 13.72
CA LEU A 651 -6.44 12.82 13.72
C LEU A 651 -6.77 14.00 14.64
N TYR A 652 -5.77 14.43 15.39
CA TYR A 652 -5.88 15.50 16.39
C TYR A 652 -4.78 16.55 16.24
N SER A 653 -5.06 17.75 16.71
CA SER A 653 -4.09 18.82 16.99
C SER A 653 -4.07 19.15 18.47
N THR A 654 -2.90 19.55 18.98
CA THR A 654 -2.72 20.18 20.29
C THR A 654 -2.09 21.56 20.14
N THR A 655 -2.18 22.13 18.95
CA THR A 655 -1.63 23.44 18.58
C THR A 655 -2.69 24.23 17.85
N ASP A 656 -2.86 25.50 18.20
CA ASP A 656 -3.67 26.48 17.46
C ASP A 656 -3.04 27.87 17.55
N LEU A 657 -3.62 28.86 16.90
CA LEU A 657 -3.35 30.24 17.18
C LEU A 657 -4.09 30.67 18.47
N ARG A 658 -3.43 31.52 19.25
CA ARG A 658 -4.04 32.08 20.49
C ARG A 658 -5.31 32.82 20.14
N ARG A 659 -6.34 32.63 20.97
CA ARG A 659 -7.66 33.23 20.80
C ARG A 659 -8.11 33.98 22.06
N ASP A 660 -8.84 35.06 21.85
CA ASP A 660 -9.52 35.78 22.91
C ASP A 660 -10.72 34.98 23.46
N ASP A 661 -11.33 35.49 24.53
CA ASP A 661 -12.53 34.87 25.17
C ASP A 661 -13.74 34.77 24.21
N LYS A 662 -13.74 35.48 23.08
CA LYS A 662 -14.79 35.44 22.05
C LYS A 662 -14.45 34.49 20.91
N GLY A 663 -13.29 33.83 21.01
CA GLY A 663 -12.80 32.88 19.99
C GLY A 663 -12.08 33.54 18.79
N ASN A 664 -11.88 34.85 18.79
CA ASN A 664 -11.10 35.50 17.73
C ASN A 664 -9.62 35.28 17.92
N ILE A 665 -8.89 35.15 16.82
CA ILE A 665 -7.42 35.05 16.82
C ILE A 665 -6.85 36.37 17.34
N GLU A 666 -5.98 36.29 18.34
CA GLU A 666 -5.27 37.46 18.87
C GLU A 666 -4.18 37.92 17.90
N ILE A 667 -4.16 39.23 17.61
CA ILE A 667 -3.14 39.90 16.81
C ILE A 667 -2.45 40.89 17.75
N ASP A 668 -1.13 40.75 17.91
CA ASP A 668 -0.35 41.63 18.76
C ASP A 668 -0.20 43.05 18.15
N GLU A 669 0.37 43.99 18.89
CA GLU A 669 0.61 45.35 18.46
C GLU A 669 1.54 45.45 17.23
N GLY A 670 2.37 44.44 17.01
CA GLY A 670 3.26 44.32 15.86
C GLY A 670 2.57 43.69 14.62
N GLY A 671 1.28 43.37 14.73
CA GLY A 671 0.54 42.70 13.64
C GLY A 671 0.85 41.21 13.49
N ASN A 672 1.42 40.56 14.51
CA ASN A 672 1.75 39.12 14.49
C ASN A 672 0.64 38.32 15.16
N VAL A 673 0.54 37.02 14.78
CA VAL A 673 -0.31 36.03 15.44
C VAL A 673 0.57 35.12 16.28
N VAL A 674 0.05 34.68 17.42
CA VAL A 674 0.81 33.83 18.37
C VAL A 674 0.36 32.39 18.27
N VAL A 675 1.31 31.49 18.06
CA VAL A 675 1.07 30.02 18.06
C VAL A 675 1.11 29.53 19.51
N GLU A 676 0.12 28.75 19.88
CA GLU A 676 0.00 28.14 21.20
C GLU A 676 0.03 26.61 21.08
N ASP A 677 1.02 26.00 21.71
CA ASP A 677 1.22 24.56 21.75
C ASP A 677 0.72 23.96 23.09
N ASN A 678 0.61 22.64 23.16
CA ASN A 678 0.16 21.89 24.33
C ASN A 678 -1.28 22.17 24.78
N LEU A 679 -2.12 22.57 23.83
CA LEU A 679 -3.56 22.68 24.05
C LEU A 679 -4.21 21.28 24.24
N PRO A 680 -5.43 21.23 24.77
CA PRO A 680 -6.23 20.00 24.78
C PRO A 680 -6.39 19.40 23.38
N ASP A 681 -6.54 18.08 23.31
CA ASP A 681 -6.70 17.38 22.03
C ASP A 681 -7.93 17.89 21.26
N MET A 682 -7.71 18.56 20.17
CA MET A 682 -8.74 19.05 19.23
C MET A 682 -8.85 18.03 18.08
N LYS A 683 -10.00 17.37 17.97
CA LYS A 683 -10.25 16.40 16.90
C LYS A 683 -10.45 17.12 15.57
N LEU A 684 -9.67 16.73 14.55
CA LEU A 684 -9.77 17.25 13.19
C LEU A 684 -10.75 16.44 12.33
N GLY A 685 -10.83 15.14 12.56
CA GLY A 685 -11.68 14.19 11.84
C GLY A 685 -11.06 12.80 11.79
N SER A 686 -11.63 11.92 10.98
CA SER A 686 -11.07 10.59 10.70
C SER A 686 -10.51 10.55 9.28
N VAL A 687 -9.37 9.89 9.10
CA VAL A 687 -8.80 9.65 7.76
C VAL A 687 -9.55 8.58 6.97
N PHE A 688 -10.45 7.83 7.63
CA PHE A 688 -11.25 6.81 6.97
C PHE A 688 -12.42 7.42 6.22
N PRO A 689 -12.74 6.93 5.00
CA PRO A 689 -13.94 7.35 4.29
C PRO A 689 -15.19 6.82 4.98
N ASP A 690 -16.29 7.55 4.85
CA ASP A 690 -17.60 7.07 5.26
C ASP A 690 -18.14 6.05 4.28
N TYR A 691 -18.02 6.32 2.97
CA TYR A 691 -18.50 5.45 1.89
C TYR A 691 -17.48 5.31 0.77
N ASN A 692 -17.41 4.10 0.21
CA ASN A 692 -16.74 3.85 -1.06
C ASN A 692 -17.76 3.32 -2.07
N LEU A 693 -17.76 3.90 -3.26
CA LEU A 693 -18.66 3.57 -4.35
C LEU A 693 -17.84 3.28 -5.60
N ALA A 694 -18.29 2.32 -6.40
CA ALA A 694 -17.75 2.12 -7.74
C ALA A 694 -18.87 1.73 -8.70
N TRP A 695 -18.79 2.26 -9.91
CA TRP A 695 -19.72 1.95 -10.99
C TRP A 695 -18.96 1.56 -12.24
N ARG A 696 -19.02 0.28 -12.56
CA ARG A 696 -18.39 -0.31 -13.74
C ARG A 696 -19.42 -0.60 -14.82
N ASN A 697 -19.10 -0.26 -16.06
CA ASN A 697 -19.88 -0.60 -17.22
C ASN A 697 -19.02 -1.21 -18.31
N SER A 698 -19.60 -2.17 -19.02
CA SER A 698 -19.02 -2.75 -20.22
C SER A 698 -20.15 -2.95 -21.24
N VAL A 699 -19.98 -2.38 -22.41
CA VAL A 699 -20.92 -2.50 -23.53
C VAL A 699 -20.15 -3.06 -24.72
N SER A 700 -20.60 -4.20 -25.21
CA SER A 700 -20.06 -4.81 -26.44
C SER A 700 -21.10 -4.73 -27.55
N TRP A 701 -20.68 -4.29 -28.72
CA TRP A 701 -21.49 -4.29 -29.92
C TRP A 701 -20.72 -4.93 -31.08
N LYS A 702 -21.15 -6.13 -31.48
CA LYS A 702 -20.39 -6.94 -32.46
C LYS A 702 -18.92 -7.08 -32.00
N ASN A 703 -17.99 -6.45 -32.72
CA ASN A 703 -16.57 -6.50 -32.49
C ASN A 703 -16.03 -5.31 -31.66
N LEU A 704 -16.88 -4.35 -31.34
CA LEU A 704 -16.52 -3.17 -30.54
C LEU A 704 -16.84 -3.42 -29.06
N ASN A 705 -15.95 -3.01 -28.16
CA ASN A 705 -16.14 -3.08 -26.72
C ASN A 705 -15.77 -1.74 -26.09
N LEU A 706 -16.69 -1.17 -25.32
CA LEU A 706 -16.50 0.04 -24.53
C LEU A 706 -16.64 -0.33 -23.05
N GLY A 707 -15.62 -0.01 -22.24
CA GLY A 707 -15.65 -0.19 -20.78
C GLY A 707 -15.30 1.10 -20.07
N PHE A 708 -15.94 1.37 -18.92
CA PHE A 708 -15.53 2.44 -18.03
C PHE A 708 -15.78 2.09 -16.56
N LEU A 709 -15.00 2.73 -15.68
CA LEU A 709 -15.11 2.62 -14.24
C LEU A 709 -15.07 4.03 -13.62
N VAL A 710 -16.13 4.38 -12.89
CA VAL A 710 -16.17 5.56 -12.03
C VAL A 710 -16.06 5.11 -10.58
N THR A 711 -15.21 5.76 -9.80
CA THR A 711 -15.06 5.50 -8.36
C THR A 711 -15.33 6.78 -7.57
N ALA A 712 -15.90 6.63 -6.39
CA ALA A 712 -16.08 7.71 -5.44
C ALA A 712 -15.70 7.26 -4.03
N ARG A 713 -14.86 8.06 -3.39
CA ARG A 713 -14.56 8.00 -1.97
C ARG A 713 -15.20 9.21 -1.31
N ILE A 714 -16.12 8.97 -0.38
CA ILE A 714 -16.91 10.01 0.27
C ILE A 714 -16.55 10.04 1.75
N GLY A 715 -16.29 11.26 2.27
CA GLY A 715 -15.84 11.45 3.65
C GLY A 715 -14.35 11.23 3.83
N GLY A 716 -13.92 11.29 5.08
CA GLY A 716 -12.52 11.28 5.47
C GLY A 716 -11.82 12.62 5.30
N ILE A 717 -10.64 12.73 5.94
CA ILE A 717 -9.78 13.90 5.87
C ILE A 717 -8.37 13.51 5.40
N VAL A 718 -7.66 14.50 4.87
CA VAL A 718 -6.23 14.43 4.55
C VAL A 718 -5.53 15.68 5.09
N ASN A 719 -4.39 15.51 5.78
CA ASN A 719 -3.56 16.60 6.26
C ASN A 719 -2.30 16.70 5.40
N SER A 720 -1.94 17.93 4.97
CA SER A 720 -0.83 18.17 4.04
C SER A 720 0.30 18.98 4.67
N LEU A 721 1.41 18.29 4.91
CA LEU A 721 2.66 18.95 5.25
C LEU A 721 3.34 19.55 4.01
N THR A 722 3.04 19.03 2.83
CA THR A 722 3.51 19.60 1.55
C THR A 722 2.97 21.01 1.34
N GLN A 723 1.64 21.21 1.54
CA GLN A 723 1.01 22.51 1.42
C GLN A 723 1.54 23.48 2.48
N ALA A 724 1.69 23.02 3.73
CA ALA A 724 2.29 23.83 4.78
C ALA A 724 3.70 24.31 4.41
N ASN A 725 4.53 23.41 3.87
CA ASN A 725 5.87 23.79 3.42
C ASN A 725 5.84 24.78 2.24
N MET A 726 4.92 24.62 1.29
CA MET A 726 4.75 25.55 0.18
C MET A 726 4.33 26.96 0.68
N ASP A 727 3.44 27.01 1.64
CA ASP A 727 2.98 28.25 2.27
C ASP A 727 4.10 28.93 3.05
N LEU A 728 4.88 28.16 3.82
CA LEU A 728 6.04 28.67 4.56
C LEU A 728 7.04 29.39 3.64
N PHE A 729 7.26 28.85 2.45
CA PHE A 729 8.20 29.41 1.47
C PHE A 729 7.57 30.41 0.50
N GLY A 730 6.25 30.67 0.58
CA GLY A 730 5.55 31.66 -0.24
C GLY A 730 5.36 31.24 -1.71
N VAL A 731 5.36 29.93 -2.00
CA VAL A 731 5.28 29.39 -3.37
C VAL A 731 3.89 28.89 -3.75
N SER A 732 2.94 28.84 -2.84
CA SER A 732 1.57 28.40 -3.12
C SER A 732 0.70 29.52 -3.68
N GLU A 733 -0.33 29.16 -4.44
CA GLU A 733 -1.35 30.09 -4.94
C GLU A 733 -2.07 30.84 -3.81
N ALA A 734 -2.33 30.17 -2.69
CA ALA A 734 -2.96 30.79 -1.51
C ALA A 734 -2.13 31.98 -0.96
N THR A 735 -0.80 31.86 -0.95
CA THR A 735 0.09 32.92 -0.48
C THR A 735 0.11 34.13 -1.43
N ALA A 736 -0.03 33.88 -2.73
CA ALA A 736 -0.10 34.96 -3.70
C ALA A 736 -1.46 35.68 -3.67
N ALA A 737 -2.55 34.94 -3.53
CA ALA A 737 -3.89 35.50 -3.38
C ALA A 737 -3.99 36.43 -2.15
N ALA A 738 -3.41 36.02 -1.02
CA ALA A 738 -3.36 36.87 0.18
C ALA A 738 -2.54 38.14 -0.03
N ARG A 739 -1.43 38.09 -0.81
CA ARG A 739 -0.64 39.27 -1.16
C ARG A 739 -1.41 40.23 -2.09
N ASP A 740 -2.12 39.70 -3.09
CA ASP A 740 -2.97 40.49 -3.99
C ASP A 740 -4.11 41.15 -3.25
N ALA A 741 -4.65 40.54 -2.20
CA ALA A 741 -5.68 41.09 -1.33
C ALA A 741 -5.13 42.11 -0.31
N GLY A 742 -3.82 42.36 -0.29
CA GLY A 742 -3.18 43.26 0.65
C GLY A 742 -2.95 42.71 2.05
N GLY A 743 -3.30 41.43 2.30
CA GLY A 743 -3.13 40.74 3.58
C GLY A 743 -3.91 39.45 3.68
N ALA A 744 -3.57 38.61 4.64
CA ALA A 744 -4.39 37.51 5.05
C ALA A 744 -5.55 38.00 5.92
N LEU A 745 -6.80 37.75 5.51
CA LEU A 745 -7.98 38.19 6.26
C LEU A 745 -8.19 37.33 7.51
N VAL A 746 -8.04 37.93 8.68
CA VAL A 746 -8.17 37.29 9.99
C VAL A 746 -9.39 37.86 10.73
N ASN A 747 -10.16 36.99 11.38
CA ASN A 747 -11.41 37.34 12.09
C ASN A 747 -12.45 38.06 11.21
N GLY A 748 -12.36 37.92 9.88
CA GLY A 748 -13.25 38.59 8.92
C GLY A 748 -13.12 40.13 8.81
N ARG A 749 -12.12 40.71 9.48
CA ARG A 749 -11.96 42.18 9.55
C ARG A 749 -10.53 42.71 9.53
N SER A 750 -9.56 41.94 9.96
CA SER A 750 -8.17 42.36 10.10
C SER A 750 -7.31 41.76 9.00
N LEU A 751 -6.48 42.61 8.33
CA LEU A 751 -5.50 42.16 7.36
C LEU A 751 -4.16 41.97 8.06
N VAL A 752 -3.65 40.74 8.13
CA VAL A 752 -2.32 40.42 8.66
C VAL A 752 -1.35 40.30 7.49
N ASN A 753 -0.10 40.73 7.66
CA ASN A 753 0.93 40.53 6.65
C ASN A 753 1.01 39.06 6.21
N PRO A 754 0.93 38.76 4.91
CA PRO A 754 0.88 37.39 4.41
C PRO A 754 2.09 36.54 4.81
N GLU A 755 3.31 37.08 4.77
CA GLU A 755 4.51 36.37 5.18
C GLU A 755 4.45 36.03 6.68
N THR A 756 4.04 36.99 7.52
CA THR A 756 3.86 36.77 8.97
C THR A 756 2.82 35.71 9.25
N TRP A 757 1.65 35.79 8.61
CA TRP A 757 0.55 34.85 8.76
C TRP A 757 0.97 33.43 8.38
N TYR A 758 1.45 33.25 7.16
CA TYR A 758 1.80 31.91 6.66
C TYR A 758 3.04 31.35 7.37
N THR A 759 4.01 32.17 7.79
CA THR A 759 5.13 31.70 8.61
C THR A 759 4.63 31.15 9.96
N ALA A 760 3.66 31.82 10.60
CA ALA A 760 3.10 31.37 11.87
C ALA A 760 2.34 30.03 11.72
N ILE A 761 1.38 29.93 10.76
CA ILE A 761 0.53 28.76 10.63
C ILE A 761 1.24 27.57 9.97
N ALA A 762 2.27 27.80 9.15
CA ALA A 762 2.94 26.76 8.35
C ALA A 762 4.22 26.18 8.97
N SER A 763 4.78 26.84 9.98
CA SER A 763 6.01 26.38 10.66
C SER A 763 5.84 25.00 11.28
N GLN A 764 6.96 24.24 11.36
CA GLN A 764 7.02 22.91 11.97
C GLN A 764 6.01 21.89 11.38
N GLY A 765 5.74 21.97 10.06
CA GLY A 765 4.81 21.10 9.36
C GLY A 765 3.36 21.59 9.38
N GLY A 766 3.13 22.82 9.86
CA GLY A 766 1.85 23.50 9.86
C GLY A 766 0.97 23.18 11.07
N ILE A 767 0.13 24.16 11.43
CA ILE A 767 -0.95 23.97 12.40
C ILE A 767 -2.04 23.13 11.69
N PRO A 768 -2.35 21.92 12.17
CA PRO A 768 -3.14 20.95 11.41
C PRO A 768 -4.51 21.42 10.96
N GLN A 769 -5.17 22.32 11.71
CA GLN A 769 -6.47 22.87 11.37
C GLN A 769 -6.48 23.61 10.03
N TYR A 770 -5.37 24.28 9.68
CA TYR A 770 -5.24 25.06 8.44
C TYR A 770 -4.83 24.21 7.23
N TYR A 771 -4.33 22.99 7.47
CA TYR A 771 -3.80 22.09 6.44
C TYR A 771 -4.54 20.76 6.35
N THR A 772 -5.73 20.69 6.94
CA THR A 772 -6.62 19.54 6.86
C THR A 772 -7.73 19.80 5.85
N TYR A 773 -7.85 18.92 4.87
CA TYR A 773 -8.77 19.01 3.75
C TYR A 773 -9.72 17.81 3.73
N SER A 774 -10.87 17.95 3.06
CA SER A 774 -11.75 16.82 2.76
C SER A 774 -11.06 15.84 1.80
N ALA A 775 -11.06 14.55 2.12
CA ALA A 775 -10.54 13.50 1.24
C ALA A 775 -11.59 13.01 0.23
N THR A 776 -12.80 13.60 0.21
CA THR A 776 -13.84 13.24 -0.76
C THR A 776 -13.36 13.51 -2.18
N ASN A 777 -13.44 12.47 -3.01
CA ASN A 777 -13.14 12.59 -4.43
C ASN A 777 -14.01 11.65 -5.28
N VAL A 778 -14.26 12.06 -6.52
CA VAL A 778 -14.93 11.26 -7.55
C VAL A 778 -14.06 11.29 -8.79
N ARG A 779 -13.80 10.14 -9.39
CA ARG A 779 -12.91 10.06 -10.55
C ARG A 779 -13.35 9.05 -11.60
N LEU A 780 -13.06 9.36 -12.85
CA LEU A 780 -13.08 8.40 -13.94
C LEU A 780 -11.79 7.58 -13.87
N GLN A 781 -11.90 6.40 -13.24
CA GLN A 781 -10.75 5.56 -12.92
C GLN A 781 -10.22 4.81 -14.14
N GLU A 782 -11.12 4.31 -15.00
CA GLU A 782 -10.76 3.57 -16.21
C GLU A 782 -11.70 3.92 -17.36
N LEU A 783 -11.15 3.92 -18.58
CA LEU A 783 -11.88 3.94 -19.84
C LEU A 783 -11.15 3.04 -20.82
N SER A 784 -11.87 2.17 -21.49
CA SER A 784 -11.33 1.30 -22.54
C SER A 784 -12.24 1.27 -23.75
N LEU A 785 -11.63 1.33 -24.93
CA LEU A 785 -12.31 1.16 -26.21
C LEU A 785 -11.53 0.15 -27.04
N GLY A 786 -12.12 -1.02 -27.26
CA GLY A 786 -11.48 -2.13 -27.96
C GLY A 786 -12.21 -2.51 -29.24
N TYR A 787 -11.47 -2.88 -30.26
CA TYR A 787 -11.98 -3.44 -31.49
C TYR A 787 -11.28 -4.75 -31.81
N THR A 788 -12.06 -5.82 -31.99
CA THR A 788 -11.54 -7.13 -32.42
C THR A 788 -11.69 -7.26 -33.92
N ILE A 789 -10.58 -7.40 -34.63
CA ILE A 789 -10.55 -7.57 -36.07
C ILE A 789 -11.20 -8.92 -36.42
N PRO A 790 -12.21 -8.97 -37.32
CA PRO A 790 -12.84 -10.22 -37.70
C PRO A 790 -11.82 -11.24 -38.23
N ARG A 791 -11.79 -12.46 -37.69
CA ARG A 791 -10.86 -13.52 -38.12
C ARG A 791 -10.86 -13.77 -39.63
N LYS A 792 -12.01 -13.61 -40.30
CA LYS A 792 -12.15 -13.75 -41.74
C LYS A 792 -11.22 -12.80 -42.51
N TRP A 793 -10.96 -11.58 -42.02
CA TRP A 793 -10.03 -10.61 -42.63
C TRP A 793 -8.57 -11.01 -42.46
N LEU A 794 -8.27 -11.91 -41.55
CA LEU A 794 -6.95 -12.43 -41.21
C LEU A 794 -6.80 -13.90 -41.71
N HIS A 795 -7.54 -14.30 -42.71
CA HIS A 795 -7.54 -15.65 -43.27
C HIS A 795 -7.76 -16.76 -42.21
N ASN A 796 -8.42 -16.43 -41.08
CA ASN A 796 -8.66 -17.25 -39.91
C ASN A 796 -7.38 -17.73 -39.16
N ILE A 797 -6.21 -17.15 -39.46
CA ILE A 797 -4.93 -17.52 -38.82
C ILE A 797 -4.88 -17.07 -37.37
N CYS A 798 -5.30 -15.84 -37.10
CA CYS A 798 -5.24 -15.26 -35.75
C CYS A 798 -6.45 -14.40 -35.46
N SER A 799 -6.57 -13.99 -34.18
CA SER A 799 -7.51 -12.96 -33.72
C SER A 799 -6.71 -11.80 -33.15
N ILE A 800 -6.94 -10.59 -33.66
CA ILE A 800 -6.25 -9.38 -33.18
C ILE A 800 -7.28 -8.46 -32.53
N THR A 801 -7.02 -8.07 -31.30
CA THR A 801 -7.78 -7.02 -30.59
C THR A 801 -6.88 -5.84 -30.35
N VAL A 802 -7.30 -4.66 -30.78
CA VAL A 802 -6.64 -3.39 -30.51
C VAL A 802 -7.53 -2.59 -29.57
N SER A 803 -6.98 -2.09 -28.48
CA SER A 803 -7.72 -1.32 -27.49
C SER A 803 -6.97 -0.04 -27.14
N PHE A 804 -7.72 1.06 -27.04
CA PHE A 804 -7.30 2.25 -26.32
C PHE A 804 -7.65 2.06 -24.84
N VAL A 805 -6.72 2.40 -23.96
CA VAL A 805 -6.89 2.25 -22.50
C VAL A 805 -6.46 3.54 -21.81
N GLY A 806 -7.35 4.07 -20.99
CA GLY A 806 -7.05 5.20 -20.13
C GLY A 806 -7.25 4.83 -18.67
N ARG A 807 -6.32 5.26 -17.79
CA ARG A 807 -6.43 5.04 -16.35
C ARG A 807 -6.27 6.34 -15.60
N ASN A 808 -7.06 6.50 -14.53
CA ASN A 808 -7.06 7.68 -13.67
C ASN A 808 -7.22 8.97 -14.50
N LEU A 809 -8.21 8.98 -15.40
CA LEU A 809 -8.32 9.96 -16.49
C LEU A 809 -8.73 11.34 -16.02
N TRP A 810 -9.64 11.41 -15.07
CA TRP A 810 -10.25 12.66 -14.68
C TRP A 810 -10.70 12.61 -13.23
N MET A 811 -10.23 13.61 -12.44
CA MET A 811 -10.73 13.92 -11.11
C MET A 811 -11.98 14.78 -11.27
N MET A 812 -13.17 14.16 -11.27
CA MET A 812 -14.45 14.82 -11.50
C MET A 812 -14.83 15.74 -10.33
N TYR A 813 -14.45 15.37 -9.12
CA TYR A 813 -14.66 16.14 -7.89
C TYR A 813 -13.52 15.93 -6.90
N CYS A 814 -12.98 17.03 -6.38
CA CYS A 814 -12.01 17.05 -5.28
C CYS A 814 -11.87 18.48 -4.73
N LYS A 815 -12.00 18.66 -3.42
CA LYS A 815 -11.81 19.97 -2.76
C LYS A 815 -10.37 20.22 -2.32
N ALA A 816 -9.57 19.17 -2.09
CA ALA A 816 -8.18 19.33 -1.73
C ALA A 816 -7.38 19.93 -2.92
N PRO A 817 -6.36 20.78 -2.71
CA PRO A 817 -5.53 21.33 -3.79
C PRO A 817 -4.56 20.34 -4.41
N PHE A 818 -4.59 19.08 -3.99
CA PHE A 818 -3.78 17.95 -4.45
C PHE A 818 -4.64 16.67 -4.49
N ASP A 819 -4.07 15.54 -4.93
CA ASP A 819 -4.80 14.26 -4.92
C ASP A 819 -4.84 13.68 -3.48
N PRO A 820 -6.03 13.59 -2.85
CA PRO A 820 -6.15 13.14 -1.46
C PRO A 820 -5.87 11.64 -1.27
N GLU A 821 -5.68 10.87 -2.35
CA GLU A 821 -5.28 9.46 -2.29
C GLU A 821 -3.76 9.28 -2.44
N ALA A 822 -3.01 10.33 -2.79
CA ALA A 822 -1.56 10.34 -2.73
C ALA A 822 -1.09 10.56 -1.29
N VAL A 823 -1.07 9.50 -0.48
CA VAL A 823 -0.77 9.53 0.96
C VAL A 823 0.54 8.86 1.29
N ALA A 824 1.16 9.30 2.39
CA ALA A 824 2.51 8.89 2.80
C ALA A 824 2.63 7.40 3.13
N SER A 825 1.57 6.80 3.64
CA SER A 825 1.52 5.38 3.94
C SER A 825 0.11 4.82 3.77
N THR A 826 0.03 3.54 3.45
CA THR A 826 -1.20 2.75 3.48
C THR A 826 -1.21 1.77 4.67
N ASN A 827 -0.22 1.86 5.57
CA ASN A 827 -0.20 1.15 6.85
C ASN A 827 -1.20 1.75 7.84
N ASN A 828 -1.30 1.17 9.04
CA ASN A 828 -2.28 1.57 10.05
C ASN A 828 -2.19 3.05 10.42
N PHE A 829 -0.99 3.63 10.41
CA PHE A 829 -0.77 5.05 10.70
C PHE A 829 -0.27 5.78 9.45
N TYR A 830 -0.44 7.10 9.44
CA TYR A 830 -0.08 7.99 8.33
C TYR A 830 -0.93 7.83 7.06
N GLN A 831 -2.02 7.04 7.10
CA GLN A 831 -3.09 7.18 6.12
C GLN A 831 -3.68 8.58 6.23
N GLY A 832 -4.02 9.19 5.10
CA GLY A 832 -4.53 10.56 5.10
C GLY A 832 -3.49 11.64 5.44
N MET A 833 -2.18 11.33 5.30
CA MET A 833 -1.10 12.32 5.41
C MET A 833 -0.45 12.50 4.04
N ASP A 834 -0.52 13.71 3.49
CA ASP A 834 0.29 14.11 2.33
C ASP A 834 1.64 14.65 2.84
N TYR A 835 2.70 13.91 2.52
CA TYR A 835 4.07 14.22 2.95
C TYR A 835 5.02 14.15 1.77
N PHE A 836 5.07 15.25 0.98
CA PHE A 836 5.94 15.38 -0.20
C PHE A 836 5.82 14.18 -1.16
N MET A 837 4.56 13.86 -1.50
CA MET A 837 4.24 12.74 -2.37
C MET A 837 4.59 13.05 -3.82
N MET A 838 4.96 12.02 -4.57
CA MET A 838 4.93 12.13 -6.02
C MET A 838 3.49 12.29 -6.50
N PRO A 839 3.25 13.11 -7.53
CA PRO A 839 1.91 13.30 -8.06
C PRO A 839 1.34 11.99 -8.60
N SER A 840 0.04 11.76 -8.40
CA SER A 840 -0.66 10.67 -9.07
C SER A 840 -0.63 10.85 -10.58
N THR A 841 -0.65 9.74 -11.32
CA THR A 841 -0.50 9.75 -12.77
C THR A 841 -1.81 9.53 -13.49
N ARG A 842 -1.99 10.24 -14.60
CA ARG A 842 -2.96 9.94 -15.65
C ARG A 842 -2.25 9.13 -16.73
N ASN A 843 -2.77 7.95 -17.03
CA ASN A 843 -2.19 7.07 -18.03
C ASN A 843 -3.10 6.96 -19.25
N LEU A 844 -2.51 7.09 -20.43
CA LEU A 844 -3.17 6.88 -21.72
C LEU A 844 -2.35 5.90 -22.54
N GLY A 845 -2.98 4.90 -23.12
CA GLY A 845 -2.23 3.87 -23.82
C GLY A 845 -3.01 3.04 -24.81
N PHE A 846 -2.28 2.13 -25.42
CA PHE A 846 -2.80 1.17 -26.40
C PHE A 846 -2.40 -0.25 -25.99
N ASN A 847 -3.34 -1.16 -26.15
CA ASN A 847 -3.11 -2.58 -25.99
C ASN A 847 -3.39 -3.32 -27.29
N ILE A 848 -2.48 -4.18 -27.71
CA ILE A 848 -2.63 -5.09 -28.84
C ILE A 848 -2.53 -6.51 -28.30
N ASN A 849 -3.55 -7.32 -28.56
CA ASN A 849 -3.58 -8.73 -28.18
C ASN A 849 -3.81 -9.60 -29.42
N ILE A 850 -2.89 -10.52 -29.68
CA ILE A 850 -2.90 -11.43 -30.83
C ILE A 850 -3.01 -12.85 -30.30
N LYS A 851 -3.99 -13.61 -30.78
CA LYS A 851 -4.19 -15.04 -30.45
C LYS A 851 -4.17 -15.87 -31.72
N PHE A 852 -3.24 -16.84 -31.74
CA PHE A 852 -3.08 -17.82 -32.83
C PHE A 852 -3.79 -19.14 -32.48
#